data_e7f653c9c1823118173bd26c882cf808
#
_entry.id   e7f653c9c1823118173bd26c882cf808
#
_cell.length_a   1.000
_cell.length_b   1.000
_cell.length_c   1.000
_cell.angle_alpha   90.00
_cell.angle_beta   90.00
_cell.angle_gamma   90.00
#
_symmetry.space_group_name_H-M   'P 1'
#
loop_
_entity.id
_entity.type
_entity.pdbx_description
1 polymer ?
#
loop_
_entity_poly.entity_id
_entity_poly.type
_entity_poly.pdbx_seq_one_letter_code
_entity_poly.pdbx_strand_id
1 'polypeptide(L)'
;MERYYAQKGFSDLVDAFGEEAEFSAQFLRLYEFIMAQPEPMEWLRGAIDKYGITEEELGRCSAAEEYLKGLKVRLGAYMDILRSRRDEIAEDYPKTAAILDGDLTQLGGALLQKSLRGYANQLSSCEFATFSMRGAEKSYSEYVKKPRDDMKKEVQKHIALSGKPIGRQAKLLAGIKPLLDMLYSFTGDFIALYSEKKEQAGIIDYADMEHIALGLLRLPAVAKEYRDRFSFVFIDEYQDCSPLQNALFSALARPDNLFIVGDVKQSIYGFRMAEPTMFTERIDEFSRRDAALHLSANFRSSNEVIEGVNSIFTPIMTRETGGVDYDETARLVHGRRDASPGGAELHVISRSAPLDTGDAADENTEEQLLAAEAEALFAAGRIRELLCESFTDRKGNTRNYKYSDIVILHSSPKNVAEAWVRTLSREGIPVYAELTGGYFDAIEVQIFLNLLAIIDNPLQDIPLISVLRSPIGGFSTEELITLRADCREGLFYEALKAGADRDTPLGHKAGGFLGRLKRWRAQGELYDITELIAMLLEDTGFENYVSALPGGQSRRANLEALIKNAGIYSNSGHGIRGFLRFMEKARSGDSLGAAQIASANVVRLISIHKSKGLEFPAVILGGLSVNFNKKSRSSVLVLDSSLGIGLKAARGSSRELNLYHSAIAERIWRREISERMRLLYVAMTRASEKLIMLCSFREVEKGLGAGRIPVTPNTCSGAERFADWILPVLFSSPSGNPLREYLGMPPLSGHKTILCAVHPALRASALGAALPREEYLAFTRQAVEDGPGEYTELFAWRYPYGADTVLPSKISVSQLIGNLPELGQYPDFMRDSMAERAVSRGTAAHKLMEHLPIAKHTFASVNACLKELTDRGTLTKKEAEGIYAANIVDFFSKGLGSRMLASPRVERELAFNHRVKANSVFDADTDETLLLQGIIDCCFIEGGEWVLIDYKTDYVPKGRAKEVAMSHAKQLRLYKSALEELTGIPVKECWIHLLSTGESVLVQ
;
A
#
# COMPACT_ATOMS: atom_id res chain seq x y z
N MET A 1 16.42 9.93 -26.02
CA MET A 1 15.03 10.29 -26.38
C MET A 1 14.98 11.40 -27.44
N GLU A 2 15.51 12.60 -27.24
CA GLU A 2 15.45 13.71 -28.21
C GLU A 2 15.86 13.33 -29.66
N ARG A 3 16.95 12.57 -29.83
CA ARG A 3 17.40 12.06 -31.14
C ARG A 3 16.36 11.17 -31.83
N TYR A 4 15.55 10.43 -31.06
CA TYR A 4 14.56 9.48 -31.58
C TYR A 4 13.22 10.14 -31.89
N TYR A 5 12.85 11.26 -31.27
CA TYR A 5 11.62 11.97 -31.60
C TYR A 5 11.58 12.45 -33.05
N ALA A 6 12.74 12.64 -33.70
CA ALA A 6 12.83 12.93 -35.11
C ALA A 6 12.56 11.70 -36.02
N GLN A 7 12.55 10.49 -35.47
CA GLN A 7 12.30 9.27 -36.24
C GLN A 7 10.80 8.95 -36.32
N LYS A 8 10.33 8.64 -37.50
CA LYS A 8 8.93 8.24 -37.73
C LYS A 8 8.62 6.95 -36.93
N GLY A 9 7.58 7.01 -36.11
CA GLY A 9 7.11 5.88 -35.30
C GLY A 9 7.62 5.86 -33.85
N PHE A 10 8.57 6.70 -33.46
CA PHE A 10 9.01 6.76 -32.07
C PHE A 10 7.94 7.39 -31.15
N SER A 11 7.22 8.39 -31.64
CA SER A 11 6.04 8.92 -30.92
C SER A 11 5.01 7.81 -30.71
N ASP A 12 4.71 7.01 -31.72
CA ASP A 12 3.76 5.88 -31.61
C ASP A 12 4.22 4.85 -30.56
N LEU A 13 5.54 4.63 -30.43
CA LEU A 13 6.11 3.77 -29.41
C LEU A 13 5.90 4.36 -28.01
N VAL A 14 6.19 5.65 -27.80
CA VAL A 14 5.98 6.33 -26.51
C VAL A 14 4.49 6.36 -26.15
N ASP A 15 3.63 6.67 -27.12
CA ASP A 15 2.17 6.68 -26.97
C ASP A 15 1.60 5.31 -26.58
N ALA A 16 2.23 4.21 -27.01
CA ALA A 16 1.86 2.86 -26.58
C ALA A 16 2.03 2.68 -25.06
N PHE A 17 2.93 3.43 -24.43
CA PHE A 17 3.12 3.44 -22.96
C PHE A 17 2.27 4.51 -22.27
N GLY A 18 1.78 5.52 -22.98
CA GLY A 18 0.89 6.59 -22.52
C GLY A 18 1.63 7.89 -22.25
N GLU A 19 2.67 7.86 -21.42
CA GLU A 19 3.47 9.03 -21.06
C GLU A 19 4.97 8.72 -21.16
N GLU A 20 5.78 9.75 -21.40
CA GLU A 20 7.24 9.60 -21.49
C GLU A 20 7.88 9.06 -20.19
N ALA A 21 7.33 9.46 -19.05
CA ALA A 21 7.81 8.97 -17.75
C ALA A 21 7.54 7.45 -17.59
N GLU A 22 6.34 6.98 -17.98
CA GLU A 22 5.99 5.56 -17.96
C GLU A 22 6.84 4.76 -18.95
N PHE A 23 7.04 5.28 -20.18
CA PHE A 23 7.95 4.67 -21.15
C PHE A 23 9.36 4.53 -20.56
N SER A 24 9.90 5.58 -19.97
CA SER A 24 11.25 5.58 -19.39
C SER A 24 11.38 4.53 -18.27
N ALA A 25 10.39 4.45 -17.37
CA ALA A 25 10.38 3.47 -16.29
C ALA A 25 10.30 2.02 -16.81
N GLN A 26 9.42 1.75 -17.77
CA GLN A 26 9.26 0.41 -18.37
C GLN A 26 10.47 0.03 -19.23
N PHE A 27 11.09 1.00 -19.91
CA PHE A 27 12.30 0.79 -20.69
C PHE A 27 13.50 0.43 -19.80
N LEU A 28 13.70 1.13 -18.69
CA LEU A 28 14.77 0.77 -17.73
C LEU A 28 14.58 -0.64 -17.20
N ARG A 29 13.34 -1.02 -16.89
CA ARG A 29 13.02 -2.39 -16.49
C ARG A 29 13.33 -3.42 -17.59
N LEU A 30 13.09 -3.09 -18.88
CA LEU A 30 13.49 -3.93 -20.00
C LEU A 30 15.01 -4.06 -20.04
N TYR A 31 15.73 -2.95 -19.93
CA TYR A 31 17.20 -2.91 -19.94
C TYR A 31 17.77 -3.80 -18.83
N GLU A 32 17.33 -3.63 -17.58
CA GLU A 32 17.76 -4.48 -16.46
C GLU A 32 17.49 -5.97 -16.72
N PHE A 33 16.34 -6.28 -17.29
CA PHE A 33 15.94 -7.67 -17.60
C PHE A 33 16.83 -8.31 -18.64
N ILE A 34 17.12 -7.60 -19.75
CA ILE A 34 17.96 -8.15 -20.81
C ILE A 34 19.42 -8.26 -20.41
N MET A 35 19.91 -7.33 -19.56
CA MET A 35 21.27 -7.36 -19.03
C MET A 35 21.51 -8.53 -18.07
N ALA A 36 20.46 -9.17 -17.53
CA ALA A 36 20.55 -10.42 -16.78
C ALA A 36 20.65 -11.66 -17.69
N GLN A 37 20.55 -11.52 -19.02
CA GLN A 37 20.70 -12.60 -20.00
C GLN A 37 22.15 -12.67 -20.49
N PRO A 38 22.68 -13.87 -20.80
CA PRO A 38 24.03 -14.01 -21.36
C PRO A 38 24.26 -13.28 -22.67
N GLU A 39 23.22 -13.12 -23.51
CA GLU A 39 23.19 -12.45 -24.81
C GLU A 39 22.01 -11.48 -24.89
N PRO A 40 22.15 -10.25 -24.35
CA PRO A 40 21.04 -9.32 -24.21
C PRO A 40 20.27 -9.03 -25.50
N MET A 41 20.99 -8.66 -26.55
CA MET A 41 20.40 -8.23 -27.83
C MET A 41 19.91 -9.44 -28.67
N GLU A 42 20.55 -10.59 -28.55
CA GLU A 42 20.07 -11.83 -29.19
C GLU A 42 18.74 -12.28 -28.53
N TRP A 43 18.68 -12.26 -27.21
CA TRP A 43 17.45 -12.57 -26.52
C TRP A 43 16.30 -11.63 -26.95
N LEU A 44 16.55 -10.31 -26.99
CA LEU A 44 15.56 -9.32 -27.39
C LEU A 44 15.11 -9.54 -28.84
N ARG A 45 16.04 -9.82 -29.77
CA ARG A 45 15.71 -10.14 -31.17
C ARG A 45 14.85 -11.41 -31.25
N GLY A 46 15.24 -12.46 -30.59
CA GLY A 46 14.48 -13.72 -30.58
C GLY A 46 13.08 -13.57 -29.97
N ALA A 47 12.93 -12.67 -28.98
CA ALA A 47 11.62 -12.33 -28.38
C ALA A 47 10.72 -11.58 -29.38
N ILE A 48 11.27 -10.66 -30.17
CA ILE A 48 10.55 -9.87 -31.19
C ILE A 48 10.19 -10.70 -32.40
N ASP A 49 11.05 -11.58 -32.83
CA ASP A 49 10.83 -12.43 -34.02
C ASP A 49 9.61 -13.34 -33.86
N LYS A 50 9.24 -13.69 -32.61
CA LYS A 50 7.99 -14.40 -32.30
C LYS A 50 6.71 -13.62 -32.70
N TYR A 51 6.80 -12.33 -32.96
CA TYR A 51 5.67 -11.52 -33.46
C TYR A 51 5.44 -11.61 -34.96
N GLY A 52 6.37 -12.23 -35.73
CA GLY A 52 6.22 -12.54 -37.15
C GLY A 52 5.51 -13.85 -37.47
N ILE A 53 4.85 -14.43 -36.47
CA ILE A 53 4.21 -15.76 -36.53
C ILE A 53 2.94 -15.76 -37.41
N THR A 54 2.71 -16.82 -38.15
CA THR A 54 1.49 -17.02 -38.93
C THR A 54 0.29 -17.38 -38.04
N GLU A 55 -0.92 -17.26 -38.63
CA GLU A 55 -2.17 -17.61 -37.92
C GLU A 55 -2.19 -19.08 -37.46
N GLU A 56 -1.68 -20.01 -38.29
CA GLU A 56 -1.64 -21.44 -37.96
C GLU A 56 -0.65 -21.72 -36.81
N GLU A 57 0.54 -21.14 -36.86
CA GLU A 57 1.58 -21.30 -35.85
C GLU A 57 1.15 -20.70 -34.53
N LEU A 58 0.44 -19.55 -34.55
CA LEU A 58 -0.05 -18.87 -33.33
C LEU A 58 -0.97 -19.75 -32.50
N GLY A 59 -1.77 -20.61 -33.14
CA GLY A 59 -2.67 -21.54 -32.43
C GLY A 59 -1.94 -22.68 -31.70
N ARG A 60 -0.66 -22.90 -31.97
CA ARG A 60 0.18 -24.00 -31.42
C ARG A 60 1.43 -23.50 -30.73
N CYS A 61 1.62 -22.18 -30.64
CA CYS A 61 2.81 -21.61 -30.01
C CYS A 61 2.85 -21.81 -28.50
N SER A 62 4.05 -21.73 -27.91
CA SER A 62 4.25 -21.85 -26.45
C SER A 62 3.43 -20.84 -25.63
N ALA A 63 3.19 -19.64 -26.14
CA ALA A 63 2.33 -18.66 -25.51
C ALA A 63 0.86 -19.12 -25.43
N ALA A 64 0.33 -19.79 -26.47
CA ALA A 64 -1.01 -20.34 -26.48
C ALA A 64 -1.17 -21.48 -25.48
N GLU A 65 -0.17 -22.37 -25.42
CA GLU A 65 -0.16 -23.47 -24.42
C GLU A 65 -0.08 -22.95 -22.99
N GLU A 66 0.82 -22.01 -22.74
CA GLU A 66 1.01 -21.43 -21.43
C GLU A 66 -0.23 -20.67 -20.93
N TYR A 67 -0.87 -19.90 -21.83
CA TYR A 67 -2.11 -19.20 -21.52
C TYR A 67 -3.25 -20.17 -21.22
N LEU A 68 -3.41 -21.21 -22.03
CA LEU A 68 -4.39 -22.27 -21.79
C LEU A 68 -4.15 -22.99 -20.46
N LYS A 69 -2.89 -23.26 -20.09
CA LYS A 69 -2.53 -23.82 -18.80
C LYS A 69 -3.00 -22.94 -17.65
N GLY A 70 -2.76 -21.64 -17.72
CA GLY A 70 -3.22 -20.68 -16.69
C GLY A 70 -4.73 -20.62 -16.55
N LEU A 71 -5.47 -20.60 -17.67
CA LEU A 71 -6.93 -20.66 -17.67
C LEU A 71 -7.46 -21.92 -17.01
N LYS A 72 -6.86 -23.09 -17.31
CA LYS A 72 -7.24 -24.39 -16.73
C LYS A 72 -7.00 -24.45 -15.22
N VAL A 73 -5.88 -23.91 -14.72
CA VAL A 73 -5.58 -23.86 -13.27
C VAL A 73 -6.66 -23.05 -12.55
N ARG A 74 -7.05 -21.88 -13.07
CA ARG A 74 -8.11 -21.07 -12.47
C ARG A 74 -9.46 -21.77 -12.49
N LEU A 75 -9.84 -22.36 -13.61
CA LEU A 75 -11.09 -23.14 -13.69
C LEU A 75 -11.06 -24.32 -12.72
N GLY A 76 -9.93 -25.03 -12.64
CA GLY A 76 -9.69 -26.14 -11.73
C GLY A 76 -9.91 -25.76 -10.26
N ALA A 77 -9.45 -24.56 -9.85
CA ALA A 77 -9.66 -24.07 -8.50
C ALA A 77 -11.14 -23.94 -8.15
N TYR A 78 -11.96 -23.35 -9.02
CA TYR A 78 -13.41 -23.30 -8.83
C TYR A 78 -14.04 -24.69 -8.80
N MET A 79 -13.60 -25.59 -9.67
CA MET A 79 -14.11 -26.98 -9.70
C MET A 79 -13.79 -27.72 -8.41
N ASP A 80 -12.60 -27.53 -7.85
CA ASP A 80 -12.20 -28.15 -6.59
C ASP A 80 -13.06 -27.64 -5.43
N ILE A 81 -13.35 -26.34 -5.40
CA ILE A 81 -14.27 -25.74 -4.43
C ILE A 81 -15.69 -26.30 -4.60
N LEU A 82 -16.17 -26.40 -5.83
CA LEU A 82 -17.53 -26.94 -6.10
C LEU A 82 -17.63 -28.43 -5.73
N ARG A 83 -16.58 -29.24 -5.94
CA ARG A 83 -16.53 -30.64 -5.47
C ARG A 83 -16.68 -30.71 -3.96
N SER A 84 -15.90 -29.90 -3.22
CA SER A 84 -15.98 -29.81 -1.77
C SER A 84 -17.40 -29.42 -1.31
N ARG A 85 -18.04 -28.46 -1.96
CA ARG A 85 -19.41 -28.06 -1.64
C ARG A 85 -20.44 -29.15 -1.96
N ARG A 86 -20.26 -29.79 -3.12
CA ARG A 86 -21.11 -30.92 -3.53
C ARG A 86 -21.06 -32.05 -2.50
N ASP A 87 -19.87 -32.43 -2.04
CA ASP A 87 -19.69 -33.50 -1.04
C ASP A 87 -20.30 -33.13 0.31
N GLU A 88 -20.17 -31.84 0.71
CA GLU A 88 -20.73 -31.31 1.97
C GLU A 88 -22.27 -31.35 2.00
N ILE A 89 -22.93 -31.15 0.85
CA ILE A 89 -24.41 -31.08 0.77
C ILE A 89 -25.07 -32.37 0.25
N ALA A 90 -24.28 -33.40 -0.08
CA ALA A 90 -24.76 -34.57 -0.82
C ALA A 90 -25.88 -35.32 -0.06
N GLU A 91 -25.79 -35.41 1.25
CA GLU A 91 -26.78 -36.12 2.09
C GLU A 91 -28.04 -35.28 2.29
N ASP A 92 -27.90 -34.01 2.65
CA ASP A 92 -29.02 -33.15 3.03
C ASP A 92 -29.76 -32.57 1.81
N TYR A 93 -29.05 -32.31 0.72
CA TYR A 93 -29.55 -31.65 -0.51
C TYR A 93 -29.17 -32.42 -1.78
N PRO A 94 -29.53 -33.68 -1.96
CA PRO A 94 -29.06 -34.53 -3.07
C PRO A 94 -29.41 -33.99 -4.46
N LYS A 95 -30.56 -33.29 -4.59
CA LYS A 95 -30.96 -32.64 -5.86
C LYS A 95 -30.04 -31.49 -6.23
N THR A 96 -29.57 -30.70 -5.24
CA THR A 96 -28.65 -29.60 -5.45
C THR A 96 -27.24 -30.13 -5.71
N ALA A 97 -26.82 -31.18 -5.00
CA ALA A 97 -25.55 -31.85 -5.28
C ALA A 97 -25.49 -32.39 -6.73
N ALA A 98 -26.57 -32.98 -7.25
CA ALA A 98 -26.67 -33.43 -8.64
C ALA A 98 -26.52 -32.27 -9.65
N ILE A 99 -26.98 -31.06 -9.33
CA ILE A 99 -26.77 -29.88 -10.19
C ILE A 99 -25.27 -29.54 -10.22
N LEU A 100 -24.58 -29.56 -9.06
CA LEU A 100 -23.13 -29.31 -9.04
C LEU A 100 -22.33 -30.40 -9.78
N ASP A 101 -22.77 -31.67 -9.73
CA ASP A 101 -22.17 -32.76 -10.50
C ASP A 101 -22.32 -32.52 -12.00
N GLY A 102 -23.49 -32.06 -12.46
CA GLY A 102 -23.74 -31.70 -13.84
C GLY A 102 -22.77 -30.56 -14.30
N ASP A 103 -22.65 -29.51 -13.49
CA ASP A 103 -21.71 -28.42 -13.75
C ASP A 103 -20.26 -28.93 -13.85
N LEU A 104 -19.81 -29.72 -12.86
CA LEU A 104 -18.47 -30.30 -12.82
C LEU A 104 -18.14 -31.19 -14.03
N THR A 105 -19.12 -31.98 -14.49
CA THR A 105 -18.99 -32.84 -15.66
C THR A 105 -18.78 -32.03 -16.92
N GLN A 106 -19.60 -30.98 -17.13
CA GLN A 106 -19.48 -30.10 -18.30
C GLN A 106 -18.15 -29.34 -18.31
N LEU A 107 -17.74 -28.79 -17.16
CA LEU A 107 -16.46 -28.08 -17.03
C LEU A 107 -15.26 -29.01 -17.17
N GLY A 108 -15.37 -30.26 -16.73
CA GLY A 108 -14.35 -31.29 -16.90
C GLY A 108 -13.96 -31.49 -18.36
N GLY A 109 -14.94 -31.43 -19.28
CA GLY A 109 -14.71 -31.48 -20.72
C GLY A 109 -13.83 -30.35 -21.24
N ALA A 110 -13.89 -29.15 -20.63
CA ALA A 110 -13.03 -28.02 -21.00
C ALA A 110 -11.57 -28.25 -20.58
N LEU A 111 -11.32 -28.87 -19.41
CA LEU A 111 -9.96 -29.15 -18.95
C LEU A 111 -9.22 -30.14 -19.87
N LEU A 112 -9.93 -30.99 -20.60
CA LEU A 112 -9.34 -31.95 -21.55
C LEU A 112 -8.91 -31.32 -22.88
N GLN A 113 -9.38 -30.12 -23.22
CA GLN A 113 -9.09 -29.45 -24.47
C GLN A 113 -7.61 -29.08 -24.57
N LYS A 114 -7.02 -29.26 -25.76
CA LYS A 114 -5.60 -28.99 -26.05
C LYS A 114 -5.37 -27.64 -26.74
N SER A 115 -6.43 -26.91 -27.10
CA SER A 115 -6.32 -25.61 -27.77
C SER A 115 -7.25 -24.58 -27.15
N LEU A 116 -6.90 -23.31 -27.24
CA LEU A 116 -7.72 -22.19 -26.75
C LEU A 116 -9.10 -22.19 -27.39
N ARG A 117 -9.21 -22.44 -28.70
CA ARG A 117 -10.48 -22.51 -29.41
C ARG A 117 -11.35 -23.67 -28.93
N GLY A 118 -10.76 -24.87 -28.77
CA GLY A 118 -11.48 -26.02 -28.24
C GLY A 118 -11.99 -25.77 -26.82
N TYR A 119 -11.15 -25.16 -26.01
CA TYR A 119 -11.48 -24.75 -24.64
C TYR A 119 -12.66 -23.77 -24.61
N ALA A 120 -12.60 -22.68 -25.41
CA ALA A 120 -13.67 -21.69 -25.50
C ALA A 120 -15.00 -22.30 -26.01
N ASN A 121 -14.95 -23.15 -27.04
CA ASN A 121 -16.13 -23.80 -27.59
C ASN A 121 -16.79 -24.71 -26.55
N GLN A 122 -16.00 -25.50 -25.83
CA GLN A 122 -16.51 -26.37 -24.77
C GLN A 122 -17.16 -25.58 -23.62
N LEU A 123 -16.54 -24.46 -23.18
CA LEU A 123 -17.13 -23.59 -22.17
C LEU A 123 -18.41 -22.90 -22.67
N SER A 124 -18.46 -22.53 -23.93
CA SER A 124 -19.65 -21.90 -24.54
C SER A 124 -20.84 -22.86 -24.67
N SER A 125 -20.57 -24.16 -24.71
CA SER A 125 -21.61 -25.20 -24.75
C SER A 125 -22.12 -25.61 -23.35
N CYS A 126 -21.54 -25.09 -22.27
CA CYS A 126 -21.97 -25.40 -20.91
C CYS A 126 -23.31 -24.71 -20.58
N GLU A 127 -24.29 -25.55 -20.19
CA GLU A 127 -25.58 -25.08 -19.71
C GLU A 127 -25.68 -25.26 -18.19
N PHE A 128 -25.91 -24.17 -17.47
CA PHE A 128 -25.97 -24.17 -16.01
C PHE A 128 -27.44 -24.16 -15.52
N ALA A 129 -27.88 -25.25 -14.95
CA ALA A 129 -29.22 -25.39 -14.39
C ALA A 129 -29.53 -24.38 -13.28
N THR A 130 -30.83 -24.13 -13.05
CA THR A 130 -31.28 -23.25 -11.95
C THR A 130 -30.92 -23.86 -10.60
N PHE A 131 -30.23 -23.09 -9.76
CA PHE A 131 -29.76 -23.51 -8.43
C PHE A 131 -30.78 -23.16 -7.35
N SER A 132 -31.15 -24.11 -6.51
CA SER A 132 -32.08 -23.91 -5.39
C SER A 132 -31.74 -24.85 -4.24
N MET A 133 -31.69 -24.33 -3.01
CA MET A 133 -31.59 -25.07 -1.76
C MET A 133 -32.81 -24.77 -0.90
N ARG A 134 -33.95 -25.44 -1.21
CA ARG A 134 -35.20 -25.22 -0.47
C ARG A 134 -35.07 -25.75 0.97
N GLY A 135 -35.41 -24.88 1.94
CA GLY A 135 -35.35 -25.22 3.36
C GLY A 135 -34.01 -24.96 4.05
N ALA A 136 -32.96 -24.60 3.27
CA ALA A 136 -31.68 -24.18 3.85
C ALA A 136 -31.77 -22.76 4.42
N GLU A 137 -31.01 -22.51 5.48
CA GLU A 137 -30.77 -21.13 5.95
C GLU A 137 -30.11 -20.27 4.87
N LYS A 138 -30.50 -19.01 4.79
CA LYS A 138 -30.03 -18.09 3.74
C LYS A 138 -28.50 -17.99 3.70
N SER A 139 -27.85 -17.87 4.85
CA SER A 139 -26.39 -17.81 5.00
C SER A 139 -25.71 -19.06 4.45
N TYR A 140 -26.23 -20.24 4.76
CA TYR A 140 -25.69 -21.51 4.27
C TYR A 140 -25.95 -21.71 2.76
N SER A 141 -27.15 -21.33 2.28
CA SER A 141 -27.46 -21.37 0.85
C SER A 141 -26.53 -20.43 0.05
N GLU A 142 -26.25 -19.24 0.56
CA GLU A 142 -25.30 -18.30 -0.07
C GLU A 142 -23.86 -18.85 -0.05
N TYR A 143 -23.43 -19.46 1.03
CA TYR A 143 -22.12 -20.10 1.14
C TYR A 143 -21.86 -21.16 0.06
N VAL A 144 -22.88 -21.98 -0.26
CA VAL A 144 -22.78 -23.01 -1.30
C VAL A 144 -22.91 -22.40 -2.70
N LYS A 145 -23.81 -21.41 -2.87
CA LYS A 145 -24.12 -20.80 -4.17
C LYS A 145 -23.05 -19.85 -4.69
N LYS A 146 -22.45 -19.04 -3.82
CA LYS A 146 -21.51 -17.99 -4.21
C LYS A 146 -20.32 -18.49 -5.05
N PRO A 147 -19.60 -19.57 -4.68
CA PRO A 147 -18.51 -20.10 -5.51
C PRO A 147 -18.98 -20.50 -6.91
N ARG A 148 -20.20 -21.04 -7.03
CA ARG A 148 -20.80 -21.38 -8.32
C ARG A 148 -21.07 -20.14 -9.17
N ASP A 149 -21.62 -19.07 -8.58
CA ASP A 149 -21.91 -17.84 -9.30
C ASP A 149 -20.60 -17.14 -9.73
N ASP A 150 -19.58 -17.18 -8.90
CA ASP A 150 -18.25 -16.65 -9.24
C ASP A 150 -17.57 -17.49 -10.32
N MET A 151 -17.70 -18.82 -10.28
CA MET A 151 -17.25 -19.70 -11.36
C MET A 151 -17.93 -19.38 -12.70
N LYS A 152 -19.24 -19.10 -12.71
CA LYS A 152 -19.95 -18.72 -13.95
C LYS A 152 -19.42 -17.42 -14.54
N LYS A 153 -19.12 -16.41 -13.68
CA LYS A 153 -18.49 -15.15 -14.13
C LYS A 153 -17.12 -15.42 -14.73
N GLU A 154 -16.32 -16.29 -14.10
CA GLU A 154 -15.01 -16.66 -14.61
C GLU A 154 -15.09 -17.42 -15.93
N VAL A 155 -16.03 -18.35 -16.09
CA VAL A 155 -16.31 -19.01 -17.38
C VAL A 155 -16.61 -17.99 -18.47
N GLN A 156 -17.44 -16.98 -18.22
CA GLN A 156 -17.72 -15.92 -19.21
C GLN A 156 -16.45 -15.12 -19.57
N LYS A 157 -15.61 -14.82 -18.59
CA LYS A 157 -14.32 -14.17 -18.85
C LYS A 157 -13.40 -15.06 -19.70
N HIS A 158 -13.34 -16.36 -19.38
CA HIS A 158 -12.55 -17.33 -20.16
C HIS A 158 -13.02 -17.43 -21.59
N ILE A 159 -14.33 -17.48 -21.84
CA ILE A 159 -14.89 -17.47 -23.20
C ILE A 159 -14.49 -16.17 -23.94
N ALA A 160 -14.63 -15.02 -23.31
CA ALA A 160 -14.28 -13.73 -23.89
C ALA A 160 -12.79 -13.60 -24.23
N LEU A 161 -11.92 -14.20 -23.42
CA LEU A 161 -10.46 -14.14 -23.58
C LEU A 161 -9.94 -15.16 -24.59
N SER A 162 -10.39 -16.43 -24.49
CA SER A 162 -9.91 -17.55 -25.33
C SER A 162 -10.68 -17.70 -26.64
N GLY A 163 -11.89 -17.16 -26.74
CA GLY A 163 -12.76 -17.20 -27.94
C GLY A 163 -12.42 -16.17 -29.01
N LYS A 164 -11.44 -15.29 -28.81
CA LYS A 164 -11.04 -14.31 -29.82
C LYS A 164 -10.51 -15.01 -31.08
N PRO A 165 -10.95 -14.61 -32.29
CA PRO A 165 -10.46 -15.20 -33.52
C PRO A 165 -8.93 -15.12 -33.63
N ILE A 166 -8.28 -16.25 -33.94
CA ILE A 166 -6.81 -16.33 -34.05
C ILE A 166 -6.30 -15.33 -35.10
N GLY A 167 -6.98 -15.18 -36.24
CA GLY A 167 -6.62 -14.18 -37.25
C GLY A 167 -6.67 -12.72 -36.76
N ARG A 168 -7.54 -12.40 -35.80
CA ARG A 168 -7.51 -11.08 -35.15
C ARG A 168 -6.28 -10.93 -34.27
N GLN A 169 -5.90 -11.98 -33.54
CA GLN A 169 -4.70 -11.97 -32.70
C GLN A 169 -3.42 -11.85 -33.56
N ALA A 170 -3.32 -12.58 -34.68
CA ALA A 170 -2.20 -12.48 -35.63
C ALA A 170 -2.08 -11.05 -36.18
N LYS A 171 -3.20 -10.41 -36.57
CA LYS A 171 -3.18 -9.00 -37.03
C LYS A 171 -2.74 -8.04 -35.95
N LEU A 172 -3.16 -8.23 -34.68
CA LEU A 172 -2.71 -7.40 -33.55
C LEU A 172 -1.19 -7.53 -33.35
N LEU A 173 -0.65 -8.74 -33.38
CA LEU A 173 0.78 -9.01 -33.24
C LEU A 173 1.58 -8.37 -34.37
N ALA A 174 1.14 -8.54 -35.62
CA ALA A 174 1.76 -7.89 -36.77
C ALA A 174 1.75 -6.36 -36.67
N GLY A 175 0.72 -5.78 -36.11
CA GLY A 175 0.63 -4.32 -35.84
C GLY A 175 1.58 -3.83 -34.75
N ILE A 176 1.91 -4.69 -33.77
CA ILE A 176 2.85 -4.36 -32.68
C ILE A 176 4.30 -4.52 -33.12
N LYS A 177 4.59 -5.45 -34.04
CA LYS A 177 5.97 -5.78 -34.43
C LYS A 177 6.83 -4.56 -34.81
N PRO A 178 6.34 -3.60 -35.62
CA PRO A 178 7.14 -2.41 -35.96
C PRO A 178 7.53 -1.57 -34.71
N LEU A 179 6.67 -1.49 -33.69
CA LEU A 179 6.98 -0.80 -32.43
C LEU A 179 8.08 -1.54 -31.66
N LEU A 180 8.05 -2.87 -31.66
CA LEU A 180 9.10 -3.68 -31.03
C LEU A 180 10.42 -3.63 -31.81
N ASP A 181 10.38 -3.56 -33.14
CA ASP A 181 11.58 -3.34 -33.96
C ASP A 181 12.20 -1.96 -33.68
N MET A 182 11.38 -0.92 -33.46
CA MET A 182 11.82 0.40 -33.00
C MET A 182 12.43 0.33 -31.60
N LEU A 183 11.78 -0.39 -30.67
CA LEU A 183 12.27 -0.62 -29.31
C LEU A 183 13.63 -1.33 -29.31
N TYR A 184 13.82 -2.31 -30.21
CA TYR A 184 15.11 -3.00 -30.40
C TYR A 184 16.22 -2.02 -30.80
N SER A 185 15.96 -1.20 -31.80
CA SER A 185 16.94 -0.23 -32.28
C SER A 185 17.28 0.80 -31.22
N PHE A 186 16.26 1.32 -30.52
CA PHE A 186 16.42 2.24 -29.39
C PHE A 186 17.25 1.61 -28.26
N THR A 187 17.00 0.34 -27.94
CA THR A 187 17.74 -0.39 -26.90
C THR A 187 19.23 -0.53 -27.27
N GLY A 188 19.53 -0.88 -28.51
CA GLY A 188 20.90 -1.00 -28.98
C GLY A 188 21.67 0.35 -28.89
N ASP A 189 21.06 1.44 -29.36
CA ASP A 189 21.65 2.78 -29.28
C ASP A 189 21.79 3.25 -27.82
N PHE A 190 20.82 2.90 -26.94
CA PHE A 190 20.93 3.22 -25.51
C PHE A 190 22.11 2.51 -24.86
N ILE A 191 22.27 1.21 -25.13
CA ILE A 191 23.39 0.41 -24.59
C ILE A 191 24.73 1.01 -25.04
N ALA A 192 24.84 1.33 -26.34
CA ALA A 192 26.07 1.92 -26.90
C ALA A 192 26.40 3.29 -26.23
N LEU A 193 25.39 4.19 -26.15
CA LEU A 193 25.56 5.50 -25.53
C LEU A 193 25.86 5.41 -24.03
N TYR A 194 25.20 4.50 -23.32
CA TYR A 194 25.41 4.30 -21.89
C TYR A 194 26.83 3.75 -21.61
N SER A 195 27.28 2.79 -22.42
CA SER A 195 28.66 2.27 -22.35
C SER A 195 29.70 3.36 -22.64
N GLU A 196 29.50 4.20 -23.67
CA GLU A 196 30.36 5.36 -23.95
C GLU A 196 30.42 6.32 -22.77
N LYS A 197 29.29 6.59 -22.12
CA LYS A 197 29.24 7.49 -20.96
C LYS A 197 29.95 6.91 -19.74
N LYS A 198 29.84 5.59 -19.51
CA LYS A 198 30.59 4.90 -18.45
C LYS A 198 32.09 4.92 -18.73
N GLU A 199 32.51 4.69 -19.97
CA GLU A 199 33.91 4.75 -20.39
C GLU A 199 34.50 6.16 -20.21
N GLN A 200 33.78 7.21 -20.65
CA GLN A 200 34.17 8.60 -20.43
C GLN A 200 34.32 8.96 -18.95
N ALA A 201 33.50 8.37 -18.08
CA ALA A 201 33.56 8.55 -16.64
C ALA A 201 34.59 7.66 -15.94
N GLY A 202 35.21 6.70 -16.63
CA GLY A 202 36.15 5.72 -16.08
C GLY A 202 35.48 4.76 -15.07
N ILE A 203 34.20 4.41 -15.25
CA ILE A 203 33.44 3.55 -14.35
C ILE A 203 32.83 2.37 -15.11
N ILE A 204 32.58 1.26 -14.38
CA ILE A 204 31.78 0.12 -14.81
C ILE A 204 30.74 -0.19 -13.76
N ASP A 205 29.59 -0.73 -14.17
CA ASP A 205 28.57 -1.23 -13.26
C ASP A 205 28.67 -2.76 -13.05
N TYR A 206 27.82 -3.32 -12.19
CA TYR A 206 27.85 -4.75 -11.89
C TYR A 206 27.55 -5.62 -13.09
N ALA A 207 26.63 -5.19 -13.99
CA ALA A 207 26.30 -5.92 -15.19
C ALA A 207 27.49 -5.93 -16.18
N ASP A 208 28.21 -4.81 -16.28
CA ASP A 208 29.44 -4.76 -17.09
C ASP A 208 30.47 -5.76 -16.59
N MET A 209 30.70 -5.86 -15.26
CA MET A 209 31.66 -6.83 -14.69
C MET A 209 31.31 -8.26 -15.10
N GLU A 210 30.05 -8.64 -14.99
CA GLU A 210 29.58 -9.99 -15.32
C GLU A 210 29.68 -10.25 -16.83
N HIS A 211 29.30 -9.32 -17.71
CA HIS A 211 29.37 -9.46 -19.17
C HIS A 211 30.79 -9.46 -19.67
N ILE A 212 31.67 -8.59 -19.15
CA ILE A 212 33.11 -8.58 -19.52
C ILE A 212 33.76 -9.89 -19.10
N ALA A 213 33.49 -10.36 -17.89
CA ALA A 213 34.03 -11.63 -17.40
C ALA A 213 33.56 -12.79 -18.27
N LEU A 214 32.25 -12.86 -18.61
CA LEU A 214 31.74 -13.89 -19.51
C LEU A 214 32.35 -13.80 -20.92
N GLY A 215 32.52 -12.58 -21.45
CA GLY A 215 33.19 -12.33 -22.72
C GLY A 215 34.65 -12.85 -22.76
N LEU A 216 35.42 -12.56 -21.67
CA LEU A 216 36.79 -13.08 -21.51
C LEU A 216 36.82 -14.60 -21.41
N LEU A 217 35.90 -15.23 -20.69
CA LEU A 217 35.81 -16.68 -20.54
C LEU A 217 35.35 -17.41 -21.80
N ARG A 218 34.83 -16.71 -22.81
CA ARG A 218 34.57 -17.26 -24.16
C ARG A 218 35.83 -17.42 -24.98
N LEU A 219 36.90 -16.75 -24.64
CA LEU A 219 38.21 -16.94 -25.28
C LEU A 219 38.81 -18.28 -24.80
N PRO A 220 39.04 -19.25 -25.69
CA PRO A 220 39.45 -20.61 -25.27
C PRO A 220 40.73 -20.65 -24.40
N ALA A 221 41.66 -19.77 -24.66
CA ALA A 221 42.90 -19.68 -23.89
C ALA A 221 42.64 -19.23 -22.43
N VAL A 222 41.81 -18.19 -22.24
CA VAL A 222 41.42 -17.66 -20.94
C VAL A 222 40.58 -18.68 -20.16
N ALA A 223 39.58 -19.27 -20.83
CA ALA A 223 38.76 -20.29 -20.19
C ALA A 223 39.60 -21.50 -19.72
N LYS A 224 40.56 -21.92 -20.52
CA LYS A 224 41.46 -23.03 -20.17
C LYS A 224 42.32 -22.66 -18.95
N GLU A 225 42.92 -21.47 -18.94
CA GLU A 225 43.74 -20.99 -17.84
C GLU A 225 42.98 -21.02 -16.49
N TYR A 226 41.74 -20.45 -16.47
CA TYR A 226 40.97 -20.42 -15.24
C TYR A 226 40.42 -21.79 -14.81
N ARG A 227 40.02 -22.65 -15.79
CA ARG A 227 39.60 -24.03 -15.49
C ARG A 227 40.73 -24.88 -14.94
N ASP A 228 41.96 -24.69 -15.42
CA ASP A 228 43.13 -25.40 -14.94
C ASP A 228 43.59 -24.85 -13.57
N ARG A 229 43.37 -23.57 -13.31
CA ARG A 229 43.72 -22.89 -12.08
C ARG A 229 42.88 -23.34 -10.88
N PHE A 230 41.59 -23.53 -11.06
CA PHE A 230 40.67 -23.88 -9.98
C PHE A 230 40.53 -25.40 -9.83
N SER A 231 40.99 -25.97 -8.71
CA SER A 231 40.77 -27.37 -8.37
C SER A 231 39.28 -27.67 -8.14
N PHE A 232 38.59 -26.76 -7.44
CA PHE A 232 37.16 -26.84 -7.12
C PHE A 232 36.49 -25.48 -7.29
N VAL A 233 35.23 -25.50 -7.69
CA VAL A 233 34.33 -24.33 -7.78
C VAL A 233 33.15 -24.58 -6.86
N PHE A 234 33.03 -23.79 -5.80
CA PHE A 234 31.93 -23.88 -4.83
C PHE A 234 30.98 -22.70 -5.03
N ILE A 235 29.71 -23.00 -5.15
CA ILE A 235 28.65 -21.98 -5.30
C ILE A 235 27.63 -22.17 -4.18
N ASP A 236 27.51 -21.19 -3.32
CA ASP A 236 26.49 -21.13 -2.27
C ASP A 236 25.27 -20.34 -2.72
N GLU A 237 24.13 -20.59 -2.11
CA GLU A 237 22.83 -19.93 -2.43
C GLU A 237 22.48 -19.95 -3.93
N TYR A 238 22.77 -21.07 -4.61
CA TYR A 238 22.65 -21.16 -6.08
C TYR A 238 21.22 -20.87 -6.59
N GLN A 239 20.18 -21.09 -5.78
CA GLN A 239 18.79 -20.78 -6.14
C GLN A 239 18.54 -19.29 -6.39
N ASP A 240 19.47 -18.41 -6.03
CA ASP A 240 19.39 -16.96 -6.23
C ASP A 240 20.20 -16.46 -7.44
N CYS A 241 20.81 -17.37 -8.21
CA CYS A 241 21.59 -17.01 -9.37
C CYS A 241 20.73 -16.57 -10.56
N SER A 242 21.24 -15.59 -11.31
CA SER A 242 20.70 -15.16 -12.60
C SER A 242 21.16 -16.08 -13.75
N PRO A 243 20.50 -16.06 -14.94
CA PRO A 243 20.97 -16.77 -16.12
C PRO A 243 22.40 -16.38 -16.53
N LEU A 244 22.76 -15.12 -16.41
CA LEU A 244 24.11 -14.63 -16.72
C LEU A 244 25.17 -15.21 -15.76
N GLN A 245 24.89 -15.21 -14.45
CA GLN A 245 25.75 -15.81 -13.44
C GLN A 245 25.92 -17.32 -13.66
N ASN A 246 24.83 -18.03 -13.97
CA ASN A 246 24.90 -19.45 -14.28
C ASN A 246 25.78 -19.73 -15.52
N ALA A 247 25.69 -18.88 -16.55
CA ALA A 247 26.56 -19.01 -17.73
C ALA A 247 28.03 -18.80 -17.37
N LEU A 248 28.33 -17.81 -16.52
CA LEU A 248 29.68 -17.50 -16.04
C LEU A 248 30.26 -18.68 -15.22
N PHE A 249 29.51 -19.22 -14.27
CA PHE A 249 29.94 -20.37 -13.48
C PHE A 249 30.16 -21.63 -14.34
N SER A 250 29.28 -21.86 -15.31
CA SER A 250 29.41 -22.97 -16.25
C SER A 250 30.66 -22.84 -17.14
N ALA A 251 31.06 -21.60 -17.47
CA ALA A 251 32.30 -21.34 -18.21
C ALA A 251 33.56 -21.59 -17.38
N LEU A 252 33.52 -21.35 -16.08
CA LEU A 252 34.64 -21.58 -15.14
C LEU A 252 34.79 -23.04 -14.72
N ALA A 253 33.69 -23.77 -14.59
CA ALA A 253 33.69 -25.12 -14.06
C ALA A 253 34.11 -26.18 -15.10
N ARG A 254 34.68 -27.27 -14.60
CA ARG A 254 34.81 -28.55 -15.30
C ARG A 254 33.71 -29.50 -14.84
N PRO A 255 33.46 -30.59 -15.61
CA PRO A 255 32.40 -31.56 -15.26
C PRO A 255 32.55 -32.25 -13.90
N ASP A 256 33.77 -32.22 -13.33
CA ASP A 256 34.20 -32.96 -12.14
C ASP A 256 34.54 -32.06 -10.93
N ASN A 257 34.52 -30.72 -11.06
CA ASN A 257 34.98 -29.82 -10.01
C ASN A 257 33.94 -28.84 -9.48
N LEU A 258 32.67 -28.97 -9.90
CA LEU A 258 31.58 -28.07 -9.50
C LEU A 258 30.84 -28.63 -8.29
N PHE A 259 30.75 -27.86 -7.23
CA PHE A 259 29.97 -28.13 -6.03
C PHE A 259 28.96 -27.00 -5.81
N ILE A 260 27.68 -27.32 -5.75
CA ILE A 260 26.58 -26.37 -5.66
C ILE A 260 25.81 -26.64 -4.37
N VAL A 261 25.54 -25.58 -3.61
CA VAL A 261 24.70 -25.63 -2.42
C VAL A 261 23.55 -24.64 -2.57
N GLY A 262 22.36 -25.05 -2.12
CA GLY A 262 21.20 -24.18 -2.15
C GLY A 262 19.93 -24.85 -1.62
N ASP A 263 18.87 -24.06 -1.55
CA ASP A 263 17.55 -24.53 -1.18
C ASP A 263 16.49 -23.80 -2.02
N VAL A 264 15.82 -24.50 -2.93
CA VAL A 264 14.77 -23.93 -3.79
C VAL A 264 13.67 -23.26 -2.99
N LYS A 265 13.35 -23.80 -1.78
CA LYS A 265 12.34 -23.25 -0.88
C LYS A 265 12.70 -21.85 -0.34
N GLN A 266 13.98 -21.44 -0.45
CA GLN A 266 14.48 -20.14 -0.01
C GLN A 266 14.79 -19.17 -1.18
N SER A 267 14.40 -19.49 -2.43
CA SER A 267 14.53 -18.59 -3.57
C SER A 267 13.46 -17.50 -3.51
N ILE A 268 13.86 -16.30 -3.10
CA ILE A 268 12.98 -15.13 -2.91
C ILE A 268 13.53 -13.86 -3.56
N TYR A 269 14.49 -13.97 -4.50
CA TYR A 269 15.10 -12.86 -5.22
C TYR A 269 14.74 -12.83 -6.71
N GLY A 270 13.51 -13.25 -7.06
CA GLY A 270 13.00 -13.18 -8.44
C GLY A 270 13.04 -11.75 -9.01
N PHE A 271 12.87 -10.72 -8.18
CA PHE A 271 13.04 -9.32 -8.59
C PHE A 271 14.49 -8.93 -8.95
N ARG A 272 15.48 -9.74 -8.59
CA ARG A 272 16.90 -9.66 -9.03
C ARG A 272 17.22 -10.62 -10.16
N MET A 273 16.21 -11.07 -10.89
CA MET A 273 16.33 -12.03 -11.99
C MET A 273 16.86 -13.42 -11.58
N ALA A 274 16.71 -13.82 -10.31
CA ALA A 274 16.97 -15.17 -9.88
C ALA A 274 15.99 -16.15 -10.56
N GLU A 275 16.51 -17.26 -11.08
CA GLU A 275 15.73 -18.27 -11.80
C GLU A 275 15.88 -19.64 -11.11
N PRO A 276 15.00 -19.97 -10.16
CA PRO A 276 15.13 -21.20 -9.35
C PRO A 276 14.98 -22.49 -10.16
N THR A 277 14.40 -22.42 -11.36
CA THR A 277 14.28 -23.60 -12.26
C THR A 277 15.64 -24.14 -12.68
N MET A 278 16.66 -23.28 -12.79
CA MET A 278 18.02 -23.72 -13.09
C MET A 278 18.60 -24.63 -12.00
N PHE A 279 18.24 -24.35 -10.72
CA PHE A 279 18.69 -25.21 -9.63
C PHE A 279 17.95 -26.55 -9.62
N THR A 280 16.64 -26.56 -9.85
CA THR A 280 15.89 -27.83 -10.00
C THR A 280 16.41 -28.69 -11.17
N GLU A 281 16.73 -28.08 -12.30
CA GLU A 281 17.36 -28.78 -13.44
C GLU A 281 18.73 -29.37 -13.08
N ARG A 282 19.55 -28.66 -12.31
CA ARG A 282 20.84 -29.17 -11.79
C ARG A 282 20.65 -30.31 -10.80
N ILE A 283 19.67 -30.23 -9.91
CA ILE A 283 19.33 -31.33 -8.99
C ILE A 283 18.92 -32.56 -9.81
N ASP A 284 18.05 -32.43 -10.81
CA ASP A 284 17.62 -33.52 -11.68
C ASP A 284 18.79 -34.11 -12.50
N GLU A 285 19.73 -33.28 -12.96
CA GLU A 285 20.95 -33.70 -13.64
C GLU A 285 21.88 -34.50 -12.72
N PHE A 286 22.17 -33.95 -11.50
CA PHE A 286 23.09 -34.57 -10.58
C PHE A 286 22.53 -35.83 -9.92
N SER A 287 21.20 -35.89 -9.72
CA SER A 287 20.51 -37.09 -9.24
C SER A 287 20.68 -38.27 -10.21
N ARG A 288 20.65 -38.02 -11.53
CA ARG A 288 20.92 -39.06 -12.52
C ARG A 288 22.35 -39.61 -12.47
N ARG A 289 23.29 -38.87 -11.86
CA ARG A 289 24.71 -39.26 -11.73
C ARG A 289 25.05 -39.72 -10.31
N ASP A 290 24.05 -39.87 -9.42
CA ASP A 290 24.21 -40.18 -8.00
C ASP A 290 25.10 -39.12 -7.29
N ALA A 291 25.00 -37.86 -7.70
CA ALA A 291 25.81 -36.74 -7.18
C ALA A 291 24.96 -35.65 -6.47
N ALA A 292 23.68 -35.90 -6.24
CA ALA A 292 22.82 -35.03 -5.46
C ALA A 292 22.68 -35.53 -4.02
N LEU A 293 22.93 -34.63 -3.07
CA LEU A 293 22.80 -34.91 -1.63
C LEU A 293 21.73 -34.02 -1.02
N HIS A 294 20.85 -34.59 -0.21
CA HIS A 294 19.81 -33.86 0.50
C HIS A 294 20.13 -33.74 1.98
N LEU A 295 20.16 -32.50 2.50
CA LEU A 295 20.37 -32.18 3.90
C LEU A 295 19.05 -31.75 4.53
N SER A 296 18.39 -32.66 5.26
CA SER A 296 17.08 -32.42 5.88
C SER A 296 17.17 -31.97 7.34
N ALA A 297 18.29 -32.22 8.03
CA ALA A 297 18.46 -31.91 9.45
C ALA A 297 18.53 -30.40 9.68
N ASN A 298 17.59 -29.88 10.50
CA ASN A 298 17.55 -28.48 10.91
C ASN A 298 18.07 -28.36 12.36
N PHE A 299 19.19 -27.65 12.54
CA PHE A 299 19.82 -27.37 13.81
C PHE A 299 19.50 -25.97 14.37
N ARG A 300 18.60 -25.22 13.69
CA ARG A 300 18.22 -23.86 14.06
C ARG A 300 17.01 -23.85 15.01
N SER A 301 15.95 -24.48 14.60
CA SER A 301 14.64 -24.34 15.22
C SER A 301 14.31 -25.47 16.18
N SER A 302 13.48 -25.18 17.16
CA SER A 302 12.89 -26.17 18.06
C SER A 302 11.98 -27.16 17.30
N ASN A 303 11.71 -28.32 17.87
CA ASN A 303 10.89 -29.34 17.23
C ASN A 303 9.48 -28.83 16.92
N GLU A 304 8.87 -28.08 17.84
CA GLU A 304 7.51 -27.58 17.70
C GLU A 304 7.38 -26.55 16.58
N VAL A 305 8.41 -25.71 16.38
CA VAL A 305 8.46 -24.77 15.24
C VAL A 305 8.59 -25.57 13.93
N ILE A 306 9.45 -26.59 13.89
CA ILE A 306 9.66 -27.45 12.71
C ILE A 306 8.35 -28.19 12.37
N GLU A 307 7.68 -28.78 13.35
CA GLU A 307 6.39 -29.46 13.13
C GLU A 307 5.33 -28.49 12.64
N GLY A 308 5.28 -27.27 13.19
CA GLY A 308 4.38 -26.21 12.70
C GLY A 308 4.64 -25.86 11.24
N VAL A 309 5.92 -25.66 10.85
CA VAL A 309 6.32 -25.37 9.47
C VAL A 309 5.94 -26.55 8.56
N ASN A 310 6.34 -27.77 8.94
CA ASN A 310 6.04 -28.98 8.15
C ASN A 310 4.53 -29.19 7.95
N SER A 311 3.73 -28.95 9.01
CA SER A 311 2.28 -29.12 8.93
C SER A 311 1.61 -28.20 7.91
N ILE A 312 2.15 -26.98 7.74
CA ILE A 312 1.64 -26.03 6.74
C ILE A 312 2.13 -26.38 5.33
N PHE A 313 3.44 -26.64 5.14
CA PHE A 313 4.00 -26.73 3.79
C PHE A 313 3.82 -28.09 3.12
N THR A 314 3.68 -29.20 3.89
CA THR A 314 3.46 -30.53 3.31
C THR A 314 2.23 -30.57 2.37
N PRO A 315 1.07 -30.01 2.70
CA PRO A 315 -0.09 -30.06 1.80
C PRO A 315 -0.12 -28.97 0.73
N ILE A 316 0.62 -27.86 0.86
CA ILE A 316 0.49 -26.71 -0.06
C ILE A 316 1.66 -26.57 -1.06
N MET A 317 2.88 -26.97 -0.68
CA MET A 317 4.08 -26.76 -1.51
C MET A 317 4.35 -27.98 -2.37
N THR A 318 4.02 -27.84 -3.64
CA THR A 318 4.29 -28.81 -4.69
C THR A 318 5.17 -28.21 -5.76
N ARG A 319 5.72 -29.00 -6.67
CA ARG A 319 6.46 -28.51 -7.84
C ARG A 319 5.66 -27.47 -8.63
N GLU A 320 4.34 -27.58 -8.68
CA GLU A 320 3.45 -26.65 -9.39
C GLU A 320 3.22 -25.34 -8.63
N THR A 321 3.11 -25.39 -7.31
CA THR A 321 2.75 -24.23 -6.47
C THR A 321 3.96 -23.54 -5.84
N GLY A 322 4.97 -24.31 -5.40
CA GLY A 322 6.17 -23.82 -4.70
C GLY A 322 7.46 -23.93 -5.51
N GLY A 323 7.45 -24.64 -6.65
CA GLY A 323 8.62 -24.94 -7.45
C GLY A 323 9.39 -26.19 -7.02
N VAL A 324 8.99 -26.83 -5.91
CA VAL A 324 9.56 -28.06 -5.36
C VAL A 324 8.47 -28.84 -4.61
N ASP A 325 8.53 -30.16 -4.66
CA ASP A 325 7.64 -31.01 -3.84
C ASP A 325 8.18 -31.07 -2.40
N TYR A 326 7.33 -30.73 -1.42
CA TYR A 326 7.67 -30.77 -0.02
C TYR A 326 7.44 -32.18 0.55
N ASP A 327 8.22 -33.13 0.04
CA ASP A 327 8.22 -34.55 0.38
C ASP A 327 9.20 -34.88 1.53
N GLU A 328 9.45 -36.15 1.77
CA GLU A 328 10.35 -36.63 2.81
C GLU A 328 11.81 -36.10 2.63
N THR A 329 12.22 -35.75 1.42
CA THR A 329 13.58 -35.22 1.13
C THR A 329 13.68 -33.73 1.39
N ALA A 330 12.57 -32.99 1.22
CA ALA A 330 12.48 -31.54 1.40
C ALA A 330 12.01 -31.13 2.81
N ARG A 331 11.38 -32.07 3.54
CA ARG A 331 10.85 -31.86 4.88
C ARG A 331 11.97 -31.59 5.89
N LEU A 332 11.72 -30.65 6.82
CA LEU A 332 12.67 -30.36 7.88
C LEU A 332 12.62 -31.46 8.97
N VAL A 333 13.79 -31.93 9.36
CA VAL A 333 13.98 -32.90 10.46
C VAL A 333 14.70 -32.22 11.60
N HIS A 334 14.20 -32.37 12.82
CA HIS A 334 14.81 -31.76 14.00
C HIS A 334 16.19 -32.37 14.27
N GLY A 335 17.23 -31.54 14.31
CA GLY A 335 18.63 -31.93 14.54
C GLY A 335 19.23 -31.41 15.83
N ARG A 336 18.56 -30.54 16.58
CA ARG A 336 19.05 -30.00 17.86
C ARG A 336 19.01 -31.09 18.95
N ARG A 337 19.93 -31.01 19.91
CA ARG A 337 20.02 -31.91 21.05
C ARG A 337 19.38 -31.40 22.34
N ASP A 338 19.06 -30.12 22.37
CA ASP A 338 18.42 -29.44 23.49
C ASP A 338 16.88 -29.57 23.39
N ALA A 339 16.23 -29.73 24.53
CA ALA A 339 14.79 -29.85 24.67
C ALA A 339 14.17 -28.51 25.12
N SER A 340 14.50 -27.40 24.43
CA SER A 340 13.82 -26.13 24.72
C SER A 340 12.37 -26.20 24.23
N PRO A 341 11.35 -26.00 25.09
CA PRO A 341 9.96 -25.98 24.64
C PRO A 341 9.74 -24.76 23.75
N GLY A 342 9.62 -25.02 22.46
CA GLY A 342 9.28 -24.02 21.45
C GLY A 342 7.79 -23.87 21.25
N GLY A 343 7.38 -23.24 20.15
CA GLY A 343 5.96 -23.20 19.77
C GLY A 343 5.68 -22.44 18.51
N ALA A 344 4.65 -22.87 17.80
CA ALA A 344 4.04 -22.15 16.71
C ALA A 344 2.61 -21.75 17.10
N GLU A 345 2.26 -20.49 16.91
CA GLU A 345 0.98 -19.90 17.31
C GLU A 345 0.34 -19.20 16.10
N LEU A 346 -1.00 -19.27 15.98
CA LEU A 346 -1.78 -18.45 15.06
C LEU A 346 -2.87 -17.72 15.83
N HIS A 347 -2.90 -16.41 15.73
CA HIS A 347 -3.91 -15.56 16.35
C HIS A 347 -4.74 -14.87 15.27
N VAL A 348 -6.06 -15.10 15.30
CA VAL A 348 -7.03 -14.42 14.44
C VAL A 348 -7.68 -13.29 15.22
N ILE A 349 -7.55 -12.08 14.72
CA ILE A 349 -7.87 -10.84 15.42
C ILE A 349 -9.03 -10.14 14.70
N SER A 350 -10.06 -9.72 15.43
CA SER A 350 -11.11 -8.84 14.91
C SER A 350 -10.63 -7.40 14.91
N ARG A 351 -10.79 -6.69 13.79
CA ARG A 351 -10.57 -5.25 13.69
C ARG A 351 -11.83 -4.49 14.10
N SER A 352 -11.70 -3.45 14.91
CA SER A 352 -12.79 -2.48 15.15
C SER A 352 -13.10 -1.74 13.85
N ALA A 353 -14.36 -1.38 13.62
CA ALA A 353 -14.74 -0.56 12.46
C ALA A 353 -14.02 0.81 12.53
N PRO A 354 -13.57 1.38 11.40
CA PRO A 354 -12.95 2.69 11.40
C PRO A 354 -13.93 3.76 11.89
N LEU A 355 -13.45 4.71 12.67
CA LEU A 355 -14.10 6.00 12.82
C LEU A 355 -13.97 6.68 11.44
N ASP A 356 -15.11 7.05 10.88
CA ASP A 356 -15.26 7.66 9.55
C ASP A 356 -14.37 8.91 9.42
N THR A 357 -13.19 8.75 8.85
CA THR A 357 -12.31 9.87 8.49
C THR A 357 -12.42 10.07 6.99
N GLY A 358 -13.23 11.04 6.60
CA GLY A 358 -13.67 11.30 5.24
C GLY A 358 -12.63 11.85 4.26
N ASP A 359 -11.39 11.33 4.25
CA ASP A 359 -10.39 11.66 3.23
C ASP A 359 -10.10 10.43 2.37
N ALA A 360 -10.23 10.60 1.06
CA ALA A 360 -10.08 9.59 0.03
C ALA A 360 -8.63 9.07 -0.09
N ALA A 361 -8.17 8.29 0.88
CA ALA A 361 -7.06 7.37 0.71
C ALA A 361 -7.56 6.13 -0.04
N ASP A 362 -6.69 5.55 -0.89
CA ASP A 362 -6.96 4.29 -1.58
C ASP A 362 -7.43 3.24 -0.55
N GLU A 363 -8.65 2.71 -0.68
CA GLU A 363 -9.31 1.80 0.29
C GLU A 363 -8.39 0.65 0.73
N ASN A 364 -7.53 0.15 -0.16
CA ASN A 364 -6.55 -0.88 0.14
C ASN A 364 -5.46 -0.41 1.12
N THR A 365 -5.05 0.84 1.08
CA THR A 365 -4.00 1.40 1.94
C THR A 365 -4.55 1.62 3.35
N GLU A 366 -5.75 2.13 3.46
CA GLU A 366 -6.43 2.34 4.76
C GLU A 366 -6.71 0.99 5.46
N GLU A 367 -7.18 -0.01 4.71
CA GLU A 367 -7.39 -1.35 5.24
C GLU A 367 -6.11 -2.00 5.76
N GLN A 368 -4.97 -1.78 5.07
CA GLN A 368 -3.66 -2.27 5.52
C GLN A 368 -3.19 -1.58 6.81
N LEU A 369 -3.42 -0.28 6.95
CA LEU A 369 -3.04 0.48 8.16
C LEU A 369 -3.85 0.03 9.37
N LEU A 370 -5.16 -0.13 9.24
CA LEU A 370 -6.04 -0.62 10.32
C LEU A 370 -5.68 -2.06 10.72
N ALA A 371 -5.31 -2.92 9.75
CA ALA A 371 -4.81 -4.24 10.03
C ALA A 371 -3.52 -4.19 10.86
N ALA A 372 -2.58 -3.34 10.47
CA ALA A 372 -1.30 -3.18 11.14
C ALA A 372 -1.46 -2.65 12.57
N GLU A 373 -2.38 -1.71 12.82
CA GLU A 373 -2.65 -1.20 14.17
C GLU A 373 -3.23 -2.28 15.10
N ALA A 374 -4.19 -3.07 14.61
CA ALA A 374 -4.78 -4.16 15.37
C ALA A 374 -3.75 -5.27 15.69
N GLU A 375 -2.94 -5.64 14.70
CA GLU A 375 -1.87 -6.63 14.87
C GLU A 375 -0.78 -6.11 15.84
N ALA A 376 -0.39 -4.83 15.74
CA ALA A 376 0.58 -4.22 16.62
C ALA A 376 0.09 -4.14 18.07
N LEU A 377 -1.18 -3.83 18.30
CA LEU A 377 -1.78 -3.80 19.62
C LEU A 377 -1.79 -5.19 20.26
N PHE A 378 -2.17 -6.22 19.49
CA PHE A 378 -2.10 -7.60 19.96
C PHE A 378 -0.66 -8.03 20.24
N ALA A 379 0.27 -7.73 19.32
CA ALA A 379 1.69 -8.03 19.46
C ALA A 379 2.29 -7.39 20.71
N ALA A 380 1.86 -6.19 21.10
CA ALA A 380 2.32 -5.52 22.32
C ALA A 380 2.01 -6.36 23.58
N GLY A 381 0.82 -6.92 23.67
CA GLY A 381 0.45 -7.84 24.76
C GLY A 381 1.33 -9.09 24.74
N ARG A 382 1.47 -9.73 23.56
CA ARG A 382 2.24 -10.96 23.43
C ARG A 382 3.74 -10.76 23.68
N ILE A 383 4.30 -9.61 23.30
CA ILE A 383 5.69 -9.23 23.62
C ILE A 383 5.90 -9.15 25.13
N ARG A 384 4.97 -8.52 25.88
CA ARG A 384 5.07 -8.45 27.35
C ARG A 384 5.04 -9.84 27.99
N GLU A 385 4.20 -10.74 27.48
CA GLU A 385 4.16 -12.14 27.94
C GLU A 385 5.50 -12.85 27.65
N LEU A 386 6.04 -12.70 26.43
CA LEU A 386 7.33 -13.29 26.05
C LEU A 386 8.48 -12.82 26.96
N LEU A 387 8.49 -11.54 27.38
CA LEU A 387 9.54 -11.04 28.29
C LEU A 387 9.51 -11.74 29.66
N CYS A 388 8.36 -12.31 30.05
CA CYS A 388 8.22 -13.13 31.28
C CYS A 388 8.54 -14.62 31.02
N GLU A 389 8.59 -15.07 29.76
CA GLU A 389 8.97 -16.44 29.40
C GLU A 389 10.49 -16.62 29.34
N SER A 390 10.97 -17.83 29.61
CA SER A 390 12.38 -18.19 29.46
C SER A 390 12.60 -19.19 28.33
N PHE A 391 13.73 -19.15 27.71
CA PHE A 391 14.19 -20.16 26.75
C PHE A 391 15.67 -20.50 26.96
N THR A 392 16.07 -21.63 26.42
CA THR A 392 17.48 -22.08 26.47
C THR A 392 18.12 -21.74 25.12
N ASP A 393 19.18 -20.93 25.16
CA ASP A 393 19.92 -20.55 23.97
C ASP A 393 20.80 -21.70 23.45
N ARG A 394 21.37 -21.55 22.25
CA ARG A 394 22.28 -22.56 21.65
C ARG A 394 23.52 -22.87 22.47
N LYS A 395 23.88 -22.00 23.41
CA LYS A 395 25.04 -22.22 24.33
C LYS A 395 24.60 -22.99 25.57
N GLY A 396 23.35 -23.35 25.69
CA GLY A 396 22.77 -24.05 26.84
C GLY A 396 22.42 -23.12 28.01
N ASN A 397 22.41 -21.79 27.84
CA ASN A 397 22.06 -20.86 28.91
C ASN A 397 20.53 -20.60 28.88
N THR A 398 19.87 -20.81 30.00
CA THR A 398 18.45 -20.46 30.18
C THR A 398 18.35 -19.02 30.65
N ARG A 399 17.56 -18.21 29.92
CA ARG A 399 17.31 -16.80 30.22
C ARG A 399 15.96 -16.35 29.70
N ASN A 400 15.45 -15.24 30.23
CA ASN A 400 14.23 -14.62 29.70
C ASN A 400 14.49 -13.95 28.34
N TYR A 401 13.42 -13.83 27.54
CA TYR A 401 13.46 -13.05 26.30
C TYR A 401 13.76 -11.58 26.60
N LYS A 402 14.46 -10.96 25.67
CA LYS A 402 14.71 -9.50 25.62
C LYS A 402 14.04 -8.93 24.37
N TYR A 403 13.83 -7.63 24.32
CA TYR A 403 13.31 -6.98 23.11
C TYR A 403 14.14 -7.29 21.86
N SER A 404 15.47 -7.36 21.98
CA SER A 404 16.39 -7.71 20.89
C SER A 404 16.26 -9.14 20.36
N ASP A 405 15.64 -10.05 21.10
CA ASP A 405 15.36 -11.43 20.69
C ASP A 405 14.11 -11.55 19.81
N ILE A 406 13.29 -10.49 19.77
CA ILE A 406 11.99 -10.47 19.11
C ILE A 406 12.10 -9.68 17.82
N VAL A 407 11.66 -10.29 16.72
CA VAL A 407 11.55 -9.64 15.41
C VAL A 407 10.13 -9.69 14.90
N ILE A 408 9.68 -8.59 14.30
CA ILE A 408 8.44 -8.52 13.54
C ILE A 408 8.79 -8.59 12.07
N LEU A 409 8.28 -9.59 11.37
CA LEU A 409 8.46 -9.77 9.94
C LEU A 409 7.20 -9.38 9.18
N HIS A 410 7.38 -8.60 8.13
CA HIS A 410 6.29 -8.21 7.23
C HIS A 410 6.74 -8.31 5.78
N SER A 411 5.85 -8.72 4.86
CA SER A 411 6.19 -8.83 3.44
C SER A 411 6.51 -7.47 2.80
N SER A 412 5.81 -6.41 3.21
CA SER A 412 6.02 -5.02 2.77
C SER A 412 5.90 -4.07 3.96
N PRO A 413 6.94 -3.91 4.77
CA PRO A 413 6.89 -3.05 5.97
C PRO A 413 6.75 -1.57 5.65
N LYS A 414 7.17 -1.10 4.47
CA LYS A 414 7.22 0.32 4.09
C LYS A 414 5.88 1.05 4.35
N ASN A 415 4.76 0.42 4.04
CA ASN A 415 3.44 1.04 4.14
C ASN A 415 2.84 0.98 5.56
N VAL A 416 3.29 0.05 6.39
CA VAL A 416 2.66 -0.25 7.70
C VAL A 416 3.58 0.05 8.89
N ALA A 417 4.85 0.32 8.64
CA ALA A 417 5.83 0.48 9.71
C ALA A 417 5.52 1.64 10.65
N GLU A 418 5.00 2.74 10.14
CA GLU A 418 4.60 3.87 10.97
C GLU A 418 3.50 3.49 11.96
N ALA A 419 2.48 2.74 11.51
CA ALA A 419 1.40 2.24 12.34
C ALA A 419 1.93 1.29 13.42
N TRP A 420 2.81 0.37 13.07
CA TRP A 420 3.47 -0.54 14.01
C TRP A 420 4.32 0.22 15.04
N VAL A 421 5.20 1.12 14.59
CA VAL A 421 6.08 1.90 15.48
C VAL A 421 5.26 2.79 16.41
N ARG A 422 4.29 3.52 15.90
CA ARG A 422 3.42 4.40 16.69
C ARG A 422 2.65 3.60 17.75
N THR A 423 2.05 2.47 17.37
CA THR A 423 1.27 1.64 18.29
C THR A 423 2.13 1.00 19.36
N LEU A 424 3.26 0.37 19.00
CA LEU A 424 4.16 -0.25 19.98
C LEU A 424 4.81 0.78 20.91
N SER A 425 5.21 1.95 20.39
CA SER A 425 5.79 3.03 21.22
C SER A 425 4.77 3.58 22.21
N ARG A 426 3.49 3.74 21.80
CA ARG A 426 2.39 4.13 22.71
C ARG A 426 2.19 3.11 23.82
N GLU A 427 2.39 1.82 23.52
CA GLU A 427 2.35 0.73 24.49
C GLU A 427 3.66 0.58 25.30
N GLY A 428 4.62 1.50 25.19
CA GLY A 428 5.88 1.49 25.93
C GLY A 428 6.90 0.43 25.47
N ILE A 429 6.73 -0.14 24.27
CA ILE A 429 7.66 -1.14 23.72
C ILE A 429 8.66 -0.44 22.83
N PRO A 430 9.98 -0.52 23.12
CA PRO A 430 10.99 0.04 22.27
C PRO A 430 11.08 -0.74 20.96
N VAL A 431 10.83 -0.07 19.84
CA VAL A 431 10.78 -0.67 18.49
C VAL A 431 11.62 0.13 17.52
N TYR A 432 12.31 -0.59 16.65
CA TYR A 432 13.07 -0.03 15.54
C TYR A 432 12.60 -0.66 14.22
N ALA A 433 12.16 0.18 13.28
CA ALA A 433 11.79 -0.27 11.94
C ALA A 433 12.94 -0.01 10.96
N GLU A 434 13.48 -1.08 10.39
CA GLU A 434 14.51 -0.98 9.34
C GLU A 434 13.87 -0.72 7.97
N LEU A 435 13.52 0.55 7.73
CA LEU A 435 12.91 0.98 6.47
C LEU A 435 13.98 1.35 5.45
N THR A 436 13.91 0.78 4.25
CA THR A 436 14.57 1.31 3.07
C THR A 436 13.77 2.55 2.64
N GLY A 437 14.31 3.74 2.86
CA GLY A 437 13.64 5.01 2.56
C GLY A 437 13.46 5.95 3.76
N GLY A 438 13.51 5.45 4.99
CA GLY A 438 13.24 6.24 6.19
C GLY A 438 14.28 7.33 6.52
N TYR A 439 15.44 7.32 5.89
CA TYR A 439 16.45 8.37 6.12
C TYR A 439 15.97 9.74 5.65
N PHE A 440 15.47 9.83 4.42
CA PHE A 440 14.98 11.10 3.86
C PHE A 440 13.63 11.54 4.41
N ASP A 441 12.86 10.59 4.98
CA ASP A 441 11.56 10.87 5.59
C ASP A 441 11.70 11.22 7.09
N ALA A 442 12.88 11.00 7.66
CA ALA A 442 13.19 11.38 9.04
C ALA A 442 13.10 12.91 9.20
N ILE A 443 12.27 13.36 10.14
CA ILE A 443 11.95 14.78 10.33
C ILE A 443 13.20 15.62 10.61
N GLU A 444 14.16 15.07 11.36
CA GLU A 444 15.44 15.74 11.65
C GLU A 444 16.27 15.96 10.39
N VAL A 445 16.26 15.01 9.44
CA VAL A 445 16.95 15.12 8.16
C VAL A 445 16.24 16.16 7.28
N GLN A 446 14.91 16.09 7.20
CA GLN A 446 14.11 17.04 6.41
C GLN A 446 14.29 18.48 6.91
N ILE A 447 14.21 18.72 8.23
CA ILE A 447 14.40 20.05 8.80
C ILE A 447 15.81 20.58 8.45
N PHE A 448 16.82 19.72 8.54
CA PHE A 448 18.19 20.13 8.28
C PHE A 448 18.47 20.37 6.78
N LEU A 449 17.91 19.54 5.89
CA LEU A 449 17.94 19.80 4.45
C LEU A 449 17.19 21.10 4.08
N ASN A 450 16.07 21.39 4.72
CA ASN A 450 15.34 22.64 4.56
C ASN A 450 16.16 23.84 5.07
N LEU A 451 16.94 23.68 6.16
CA LEU A 451 17.88 24.71 6.62
C LEU A 451 18.94 25.02 5.56
N LEU A 452 19.55 23.98 4.98
CA LEU A 452 20.50 24.15 3.89
C LEU A 452 19.84 24.80 2.65
N ALA A 453 18.60 24.44 2.35
CA ALA A 453 17.86 25.02 1.23
C ALA A 453 17.60 26.52 1.40
N ILE A 454 17.28 27.01 2.61
CA ILE A 454 17.08 28.45 2.85
C ILE A 454 18.41 29.23 2.97
N ILE A 455 19.49 28.56 3.31
CA ILE A 455 20.84 29.15 3.26
C ILE A 455 21.24 29.38 1.79
N ASP A 456 20.99 28.42 0.89
CA ASP A 456 21.18 28.59 -0.56
C ASP A 456 20.22 29.66 -1.11
N ASN A 457 18.91 29.47 -0.88
CA ASN A 457 17.87 30.39 -1.37
C ASN A 457 16.74 30.59 -0.34
N PRO A 458 16.67 31.75 0.35
CA PRO A 458 15.65 32.02 1.36
C PRO A 458 14.24 32.27 0.79
N LEU A 459 14.11 32.43 -0.54
CA LEU A 459 12.83 32.70 -1.21
C LEU A 459 11.97 31.46 -1.45
N GLN A 460 12.18 30.42 -0.67
CA GLN A 460 11.44 29.16 -0.73
C GLN A 460 10.53 29.06 0.51
N ASP A 461 9.23 29.28 0.33
CA ASP A 461 8.27 29.40 1.44
C ASP A 461 8.18 28.11 2.27
N ILE A 462 8.08 26.94 1.65
CA ILE A 462 7.94 25.67 2.36
C ILE A 462 9.17 25.35 3.22
N PRO A 463 10.40 25.36 2.71
CA PRO A 463 11.60 25.20 3.53
C PRO A 463 11.72 26.25 4.62
N LEU A 464 11.42 27.51 4.33
CA LEU A 464 11.52 28.60 5.30
C LEU A 464 10.54 28.39 6.46
N ILE A 465 9.27 28.13 6.19
CA ILE A 465 8.25 27.88 7.21
C ILE A 465 8.59 26.65 8.03
N SER A 466 9.09 25.59 7.38
CA SER A 466 9.54 24.36 8.06
C SER A 466 10.64 24.67 9.09
N VAL A 467 11.65 25.42 8.72
CA VAL A 467 12.74 25.78 9.64
C VAL A 467 12.27 26.75 10.73
N LEU A 468 11.45 27.75 10.40
CA LEU A 468 10.91 28.69 11.38
C LEU A 468 10.06 27.96 12.44
N ARG A 469 9.25 26.99 12.04
CA ARG A 469 8.40 26.19 12.93
C ARG A 469 9.20 25.18 13.77
N SER A 470 10.38 24.77 13.30
CA SER A 470 11.27 23.84 13.99
C SER A 470 11.93 24.48 15.23
N PRO A 471 12.57 23.68 16.12
CA PRO A 471 13.38 24.19 17.23
C PRO A 471 14.47 25.19 16.83
N ILE A 472 14.95 25.09 15.58
CA ILE A 472 15.98 25.99 15.02
C ILE A 472 15.43 27.44 14.93
N GLY A 473 14.21 27.61 14.44
CA GLY A 473 13.52 28.89 14.37
C GLY A 473 12.77 29.26 15.64
N GLY A 474 12.10 28.29 16.23
CA GLY A 474 11.34 28.40 17.48
C GLY A 474 10.05 29.22 17.38
N PHE A 475 9.49 29.41 16.15
CA PHE A 475 8.24 30.16 16.00
C PHE A 475 7.03 29.24 16.23
N SER A 476 6.01 29.81 16.90
CA SER A 476 4.72 29.15 17.01
C SER A 476 3.92 29.28 15.70
N THR A 477 2.88 28.48 15.56
CA THR A 477 1.98 28.57 14.40
C THR A 477 1.27 29.93 14.36
N GLU A 478 0.84 30.43 15.51
CA GLU A 478 0.17 31.73 15.68
C GLU A 478 1.10 32.89 15.31
N GLU A 479 2.38 32.82 15.70
CA GLU A 479 3.39 33.81 15.32
C GLU A 479 3.60 33.86 13.80
N LEU A 480 3.67 32.70 13.14
CA LEU A 480 3.79 32.61 11.67
C LEU A 480 2.54 33.15 10.95
N ILE A 481 1.34 32.83 11.49
CA ILE A 481 0.08 33.37 10.96
C ILE A 481 0.05 34.89 11.11
N THR A 482 0.48 35.43 12.24
CA THR A 482 0.52 36.87 12.49
C THR A 482 1.44 37.57 11.47
N LEU A 483 2.65 37.04 11.27
CA LEU A 483 3.57 37.58 10.25
C LEU A 483 2.94 37.56 8.85
N ARG A 484 2.22 36.49 8.49
CA ARG A 484 1.57 36.39 7.18
C ARG A 484 0.33 37.25 7.06
N ALA A 485 -0.47 37.39 8.12
CA ALA A 485 -1.66 38.22 8.14
C ALA A 485 -1.33 39.71 7.96
N ASP A 486 -0.18 40.12 8.49
CA ASP A 486 0.34 41.49 8.40
C ASP A 486 0.94 41.82 7.02
N CYS A 487 1.38 40.81 6.27
CA CYS A 487 1.91 40.95 4.90
C CYS A 487 1.34 39.80 4.04
N ARG A 488 0.14 40.03 3.46
CA ARG A 488 -0.66 39.00 2.79
C ARG A 488 -0.14 38.62 1.40
N GLU A 489 0.55 39.53 0.73
CA GLU A 489 1.06 39.36 -0.63
C GLU A 489 2.57 39.05 -0.62
N GLY A 490 3.06 38.45 -1.69
CA GLY A 490 4.46 38.13 -1.86
C GLY A 490 4.93 36.85 -1.12
N LEU A 491 6.24 36.64 -1.07
CA LEU A 491 6.87 35.48 -0.46
C LEU A 491 6.89 35.62 1.07
N PHE A 492 6.91 34.47 1.78
CA PHE A 492 6.96 34.49 3.26
C PHE A 492 8.22 35.18 3.81
N TYR A 493 9.32 35.12 3.07
CA TYR A 493 10.54 35.82 3.43
C TYR A 493 10.36 37.37 3.49
N GLU A 494 9.51 37.93 2.65
CA GLU A 494 9.16 39.37 2.67
C GLU A 494 8.29 39.69 3.89
N ALA A 495 7.33 38.81 4.22
CA ALA A 495 6.54 38.93 5.43
C ALA A 495 7.40 38.87 6.69
N LEU A 496 8.39 37.96 6.74
CA LEU A 496 9.33 37.87 7.84
C LEU A 496 10.19 39.13 7.98
N LYS A 497 10.67 39.73 6.89
CA LYS A 497 11.38 41.02 6.91
C LYS A 497 10.51 42.17 7.41
N ALA A 498 9.32 42.32 6.84
CA ALA A 498 8.37 43.36 7.26
C ALA A 498 7.98 43.22 8.75
N GLY A 499 7.91 41.98 9.23
CA GLY A 499 7.71 41.69 10.65
C GLY A 499 8.91 42.12 11.52
N ALA A 500 10.13 41.90 11.03
CA ALA A 500 11.35 42.21 11.74
C ALA A 500 11.58 43.75 11.92
N ASP A 501 11.03 44.54 11.03
CA ASP A 501 11.13 46.04 11.11
C ASP A 501 10.20 46.64 12.19
N ARG A 502 9.40 45.83 12.88
CA ARG A 502 8.47 46.26 13.93
C ARG A 502 9.09 46.15 15.32
N ASP A 503 8.89 47.16 16.12
CA ASP A 503 9.31 47.15 17.55
C ASP A 503 8.32 46.33 18.43
N THR A 504 8.32 45.04 18.23
CA THR A 504 7.49 44.07 18.95
C THR A 504 8.32 42.83 19.31
N PRO A 505 7.94 42.07 20.38
CA PRO A 505 8.65 40.81 20.67
C PRO A 505 8.79 39.86 19.48
N LEU A 506 7.74 39.76 18.66
CA LEU A 506 7.74 38.95 17.44
C LEU A 506 8.69 39.53 16.39
N GLY A 507 8.72 40.88 16.25
CA GLY A 507 9.65 41.54 15.33
C GLY A 507 11.11 41.34 15.74
N HIS A 508 11.43 41.46 17.03
CA HIS A 508 12.79 41.17 17.54
C HIS A 508 13.18 39.70 17.30
N LYS A 509 12.25 38.75 17.48
CA LYS A 509 12.45 37.32 17.18
C LYS A 509 12.73 37.09 15.69
N ALA A 510 11.93 37.72 14.81
CA ALA A 510 12.11 37.66 13.36
C ALA A 510 13.46 38.27 12.93
N GLY A 511 13.83 39.43 13.45
CA GLY A 511 15.13 40.09 13.22
C GLY A 511 16.31 39.23 13.68
N GLY A 512 16.20 38.62 14.86
CA GLY A 512 17.20 37.67 15.39
C GLY A 512 17.42 36.48 14.47
N PHE A 513 16.33 35.89 13.95
CA PHE A 513 16.43 34.77 12.98
C PHE A 513 17.06 35.21 11.67
N LEU A 514 16.63 36.34 11.10
CA LEU A 514 17.19 36.88 9.88
C LEU A 514 18.70 37.22 10.03
N GLY A 515 19.11 37.69 11.20
CA GLY A 515 20.52 37.93 11.54
C GLY A 515 21.35 36.63 11.52
N ARG A 516 20.80 35.53 12.12
CA ARG A 516 21.43 34.21 12.05
C ARG A 516 21.50 33.69 10.62
N LEU A 517 20.38 33.76 9.88
CA LEU A 517 20.33 33.32 8.48
C LEU A 517 21.36 34.07 7.59
N LYS A 518 21.49 35.38 7.77
CA LYS A 518 22.49 36.16 7.03
C LYS A 518 23.91 35.69 7.36
N ARG A 519 24.23 35.39 8.60
CA ARG A 519 25.52 34.86 9.04
C ARG A 519 25.77 33.46 8.45
N TRP A 520 24.82 32.57 8.52
CA TRP A 520 24.92 31.20 7.95
C TRP A 520 25.13 31.22 6.43
N ARG A 521 24.49 32.17 5.72
CA ARG A 521 24.68 32.35 4.27
C ARG A 521 26.09 32.78 3.95
N ALA A 522 26.63 33.73 4.69
CA ALA A 522 28.03 34.19 4.51
C ALA A 522 29.02 33.03 4.82
N GLN A 523 28.77 32.24 5.80
CA GLN A 523 29.55 31.03 6.14
C GLN A 523 29.44 29.95 5.08
N GLY A 524 28.26 29.77 4.47
CA GLY A 524 28.04 28.82 3.38
C GLY A 524 28.82 29.08 2.10
N GLU A 525 29.33 30.30 1.93
CA GLU A 525 30.26 30.67 0.85
C GLU A 525 31.72 30.36 1.16
N LEU A 526 32.06 30.18 2.46
CA LEU A 526 33.44 30.03 2.94
C LEU A 526 33.81 28.58 3.28
N TYR A 527 32.88 27.84 3.86
CA TYR A 527 33.08 26.45 4.32
C TYR A 527 32.70 25.44 3.26
N ASP A 528 33.34 24.27 3.32
CA ASP A 528 32.81 23.11 2.58
C ASP A 528 31.50 22.63 3.21
N ILE A 529 30.76 21.79 2.48
CA ILE A 529 29.42 21.35 2.94
C ILE A 529 29.51 20.53 4.23
N THR A 530 30.58 19.77 4.47
CA THR A 530 30.79 18.95 5.66
C THR A 530 31.03 19.84 6.88
N GLU A 531 31.93 20.82 6.73
CA GLU A 531 32.25 21.79 7.77
C GLU A 531 31.04 22.68 8.09
N LEU A 532 30.31 23.11 7.05
CA LEU A 532 29.09 23.90 7.21
C LEU A 532 28.03 23.16 8.00
N ILE A 533 27.77 21.88 7.70
CA ILE A 533 26.79 21.05 8.42
C ILE A 533 27.21 20.91 9.88
N ALA A 534 28.47 20.59 10.15
CA ALA A 534 28.97 20.44 11.51
C ALA A 534 28.81 21.74 12.32
N MET A 535 29.18 22.87 11.75
CA MET A 535 29.03 24.20 12.36
C MET A 535 27.55 24.56 12.61
N LEU A 536 26.65 24.25 11.67
CA LEU A 536 25.22 24.51 11.81
C LEU A 536 24.60 23.66 12.92
N LEU A 537 25.00 22.39 13.07
CA LEU A 537 24.55 21.53 14.15
C LEU A 537 24.99 22.07 15.52
N GLU A 538 26.21 22.56 15.62
CA GLU A 538 26.76 23.18 16.84
C GLU A 538 26.05 24.52 17.15
N ASP A 539 25.93 25.45 16.17
CA ASP A 539 25.33 26.80 16.36
C ASP A 539 23.81 26.71 16.69
N THR A 540 23.11 25.72 16.18
CA THR A 540 21.68 25.51 16.42
C THR A 540 21.39 24.65 17.65
N GLY A 541 22.35 23.87 18.13
CA GLY A 541 22.15 22.85 19.18
C GLY A 541 21.15 21.74 18.78
N PHE A 542 20.87 21.61 17.47
CA PHE A 542 19.82 20.74 16.97
C PHE A 542 20.09 19.26 17.22
N GLU A 543 21.37 18.84 17.17
CA GLU A 543 21.79 17.47 17.51
C GLU A 543 21.43 17.11 18.95
N ASN A 544 21.70 18.01 19.91
CA ASN A 544 21.36 17.80 21.31
C ASN A 544 19.84 17.69 21.51
N TYR A 545 19.09 18.56 20.82
CA TYR A 545 17.62 18.54 20.89
C TYR A 545 17.07 17.18 20.39
N VAL A 546 17.46 16.73 19.20
CA VAL A 546 16.93 15.47 18.64
C VAL A 546 17.37 14.25 19.42
N SER A 547 18.56 14.30 20.05
CA SER A 547 19.06 13.23 20.92
C SER A 547 18.24 13.05 22.19
N ALA A 548 17.58 14.12 22.67
CA ALA A 548 16.70 14.08 23.83
C ALA A 548 15.26 13.59 23.51
N LEU A 549 14.90 13.48 22.24
CA LEU A 549 13.57 13.00 21.80
C LEU A 549 13.47 11.47 21.88
N PRO A 550 12.24 10.90 21.89
CA PRO A 550 12.06 9.47 21.75
C PRO A 550 12.77 8.94 20.48
N GLY A 551 13.56 7.88 20.63
CA GLY A 551 14.41 7.37 19.55
C GLY A 551 15.65 8.24 19.26
N GLY A 552 16.11 9.05 20.21
CA GLY A 552 17.19 10.04 20.04
C GLY A 552 18.49 9.47 19.47
N GLN A 553 18.87 8.24 19.84
CA GLN A 553 20.05 7.59 19.24
C GLN A 553 19.91 7.39 17.73
N SER A 554 18.72 6.97 17.25
CA SER A 554 18.45 6.83 15.81
C SER A 554 18.48 8.17 15.09
N ARG A 555 17.88 9.20 15.69
CA ARG A 555 17.84 10.56 15.14
C ARG A 555 19.23 11.16 15.03
N ARG A 556 20.05 10.98 16.05
CA ARG A 556 21.47 11.38 16.04
C ARG A 556 22.22 10.65 14.95
N ALA A 557 22.07 9.32 14.84
CA ALA A 557 22.71 8.53 13.80
C ALA A 557 22.30 8.99 12.38
N ASN A 558 21.06 9.46 12.19
CA ASN A 558 20.63 10.05 10.92
C ASN A 558 21.38 11.37 10.61
N LEU A 559 21.63 12.22 11.60
CA LEU A 559 22.43 13.45 11.41
C LEU A 559 23.91 13.12 11.16
N GLU A 560 24.48 12.14 11.85
CA GLU A 560 25.83 11.65 11.59
C GLU A 560 25.96 11.08 10.17
N ALA A 561 24.93 10.37 9.68
CA ALA A 561 24.86 9.91 8.30
C ALA A 561 24.78 11.06 7.30
N LEU A 562 24.14 12.19 7.66
CA LEU A 562 24.09 13.40 6.81
C LEU A 562 25.49 14.00 6.63
N ILE A 563 26.28 14.08 7.72
CA ILE A 563 27.67 14.52 7.69
C ILE A 563 28.53 13.61 6.80
N LYS A 564 28.34 12.28 6.96
CA LYS A 564 29.06 11.29 6.13
C LYS A 564 28.73 11.43 4.64
N ASN A 565 27.45 11.64 4.31
CA ASN A 565 27.02 11.87 2.91
C ASN A 565 27.58 13.18 2.36
N ALA A 566 27.69 14.21 3.19
CA ALA A 566 28.35 15.45 2.81
C ALA A 566 29.83 15.24 2.49
N GLY A 567 30.54 14.43 3.31
CA GLY A 567 31.92 14.06 3.05
C GLY A 567 32.11 13.28 1.74
N ILE A 568 31.20 12.36 1.42
CA ILE A 568 31.21 11.66 0.12
C ILE A 568 31.03 12.64 -1.04
N TYR A 569 30.09 13.59 -0.91
CA TYR A 569 29.84 14.61 -1.93
C TYR A 569 31.03 15.58 -2.08
N SER A 570 31.65 16.03 -0.99
CA SER A 570 32.79 16.97 -1.02
C SER A 570 33.97 16.47 -1.87
N ASN A 571 34.12 15.14 -2.01
CA ASN A 571 35.12 14.53 -2.90
C ASN A 571 34.80 14.68 -4.40
N SER A 572 33.57 14.95 -4.77
CA SER A 572 33.10 14.93 -6.17
C SER A 572 32.37 16.19 -6.62
N GLY A 573 32.09 17.14 -5.73
CA GLY A 573 31.32 18.35 -6.04
C GLY A 573 31.52 19.46 -5.04
N HIS A 574 30.99 20.67 -5.35
CA HIS A 574 31.12 21.84 -4.52
C HIS A 574 29.80 22.59 -4.33
N GLY A 575 29.62 23.18 -3.13
CA GLY A 575 28.54 24.08 -2.77
C GLY A 575 27.24 23.40 -2.33
N ILE A 576 26.44 24.17 -1.60
CA ILE A 576 25.17 23.71 -0.97
C ILE A 576 24.19 23.22 -2.01
N ARG A 577 24.01 23.95 -3.11
CA ARG A 577 23.03 23.62 -4.16
C ARG A 577 23.33 22.28 -4.85
N GLY A 578 24.62 22.00 -5.08
CA GLY A 578 25.05 20.73 -5.64
C GLY A 578 24.78 19.57 -4.68
N PHE A 579 25.03 19.78 -3.38
CA PHE A 579 24.73 18.79 -2.34
C PHE A 579 23.23 18.51 -2.21
N LEU A 580 22.38 19.54 -2.24
CA LEU A 580 20.93 19.37 -2.21
C LEU A 580 20.43 18.54 -3.41
N ARG A 581 20.94 18.79 -4.61
CA ARG A 581 20.64 17.97 -5.80
C ARG A 581 21.15 16.54 -5.68
N PHE A 582 22.34 16.34 -5.11
CA PHE A 582 22.88 15.02 -4.82
C PHE A 582 21.95 14.24 -3.87
N MET A 583 21.49 14.90 -2.79
CA MET A 583 20.57 14.29 -1.83
C MET A 583 19.21 14.00 -2.45
N GLU A 584 18.67 14.88 -3.30
CA GLU A 584 17.41 14.65 -4.01
C GLU A 584 17.49 13.49 -5.00
N LYS A 585 18.62 13.36 -5.71
CA LYS A 585 18.90 12.23 -6.60
C LYS A 585 19.05 10.92 -5.81
N ALA A 586 19.70 10.96 -4.66
CA ALA A 586 19.81 9.82 -3.76
C ALA A 586 18.44 9.40 -3.16
N ARG A 587 17.58 10.36 -2.88
CA ARG A 587 16.19 10.12 -2.45
C ARG A 587 15.36 9.39 -3.52
N SER A 588 15.51 9.80 -4.78
CA SER A 588 14.79 9.15 -5.89
C SER A 588 15.33 7.76 -6.27
N GLY A 589 16.59 7.47 -5.91
CA GLY A 589 17.29 6.23 -6.26
C GLY A 589 17.28 5.12 -5.20
N ASP A 590 16.59 5.30 -4.08
CA ASP A 590 16.49 4.33 -2.94
C ASP A 590 17.86 3.82 -2.39
N SER A 591 18.95 4.59 -2.61
CA SER A 591 20.33 4.12 -2.42
C SER A 591 20.92 4.37 -1.02
N LEU A 592 20.25 5.12 -0.14
CA LEU A 592 20.73 5.42 1.20
C LEU A 592 19.83 4.77 2.26
N GLY A 593 20.27 3.66 2.82
CA GLY A 593 19.61 3.00 3.95
C GLY A 593 19.73 3.83 5.25
N ALA A 594 18.76 3.67 6.17
CA ALA A 594 18.81 4.27 7.50
C ALA A 594 20.04 3.78 8.28
N ALA A 595 20.62 4.63 9.14
CA ALA A 595 21.75 4.28 9.96
C ALA A 595 21.47 3.06 10.86
N GLN A 596 22.31 2.04 10.82
CA GLN A 596 22.14 0.81 11.60
C GLN A 596 22.43 1.05 13.08
N ILE A 597 21.43 0.79 13.92
CA ILE A 597 21.64 0.69 15.38
C ILE A 597 21.94 -0.77 15.71
N ALA A 598 23.22 -1.10 15.72
CA ALA A 598 23.68 -2.50 15.84
C ALA A 598 23.54 -3.12 17.25
N SER A 599 23.21 -2.38 18.32
CA SER A 599 23.34 -2.87 19.70
C SER A 599 22.22 -2.50 20.68
N ALA A 600 21.13 -1.88 20.23
CA ALA A 600 20.06 -1.50 21.16
C ALA A 600 19.12 -2.69 21.49
N ASN A 601 18.69 -2.79 22.76
CA ASN A 601 17.68 -3.76 23.18
C ASN A 601 16.28 -3.29 22.75
N VAL A 602 15.95 -3.47 21.47
CA VAL A 602 14.70 -3.05 20.83
C VAL A 602 14.10 -4.18 20.00
N VAL A 603 12.79 -4.20 19.89
CA VAL A 603 12.08 -5.06 18.92
C VAL A 603 12.37 -4.53 17.51
N ARG A 604 12.73 -5.42 16.59
CA ARG A 604 13.02 -5.02 15.21
C ARG A 604 11.85 -5.33 14.28
N LEU A 605 11.45 -4.37 13.47
CA LEU A 605 10.52 -4.56 12.36
C LEU A 605 11.31 -4.52 11.05
N ILE A 606 11.38 -5.66 10.37
CA ILE A 606 12.13 -5.81 9.12
C ILE A 606 11.31 -6.52 8.04
N SER A 607 11.71 -6.39 6.77
CA SER A 607 11.10 -7.17 5.70
C SER A 607 11.55 -8.64 5.76
N ILE A 608 10.67 -9.54 5.28
CA ILE A 608 11.01 -10.97 5.18
C ILE A 608 12.27 -11.15 4.32
N HIS A 609 12.45 -10.38 3.24
CA HIS A 609 13.65 -10.46 2.40
C HIS A 609 14.94 -10.16 3.16
N LYS A 610 14.92 -9.12 4.02
CA LYS A 610 16.09 -8.77 4.86
C LYS A 610 16.38 -9.79 5.97
N SER A 611 15.38 -10.59 6.33
CA SER A 611 15.55 -11.66 7.33
C SER A 611 16.23 -12.92 6.77
N LYS A 612 16.38 -13.04 5.43
CA LYS A 612 17.06 -14.19 4.83
C LYS A 612 18.50 -14.29 5.35
N GLY A 613 18.93 -15.49 5.70
CA GLY A 613 20.24 -15.73 6.34
C GLY A 613 20.29 -15.46 7.85
N LEU A 614 19.32 -14.72 8.40
CA LEU A 614 19.23 -14.43 9.83
C LEU A 614 18.34 -15.44 10.56
N GLU A 615 18.41 -15.42 11.90
CA GLU A 615 17.59 -16.20 12.80
C GLU A 615 17.27 -15.41 14.06
N PHE A 616 16.13 -15.68 14.69
CA PHE A 616 15.65 -14.95 15.85
C PHE A 616 14.97 -15.90 16.84
N PRO A 617 15.20 -15.72 18.15
CA PRO A 617 14.53 -16.52 19.18
C PRO A 617 12.99 -16.46 19.05
N ALA A 618 12.41 -15.29 18.84
CA ALA A 618 10.98 -15.14 18.62
C ALA A 618 10.70 -14.32 17.35
N VAL A 619 9.81 -14.83 16.51
CA VAL A 619 9.35 -14.20 15.28
C VAL A 619 7.87 -13.94 15.37
N ILE A 620 7.46 -12.69 15.17
CA ILE A 620 6.07 -12.28 14.98
C ILE A 620 5.87 -12.00 13.49
N LEU A 621 5.01 -12.76 12.83
CA LEU A 621 4.72 -12.64 11.41
C LEU A 621 3.39 -11.92 11.21
N GLY A 622 3.45 -10.66 10.78
CA GLY A 622 2.27 -9.81 10.52
C GLY A 622 1.86 -9.74 9.07
N GLY A 623 0.65 -9.22 8.83
CA GLY A 623 0.13 -8.97 7.49
C GLY A 623 -0.30 -10.21 6.71
N LEU A 624 -0.58 -11.33 7.37
CA LEU A 624 -0.97 -12.58 6.71
C LEU A 624 -2.31 -12.50 5.99
N SER A 625 -3.20 -11.61 6.41
CA SER A 625 -4.52 -11.36 5.83
C SER A 625 -4.53 -10.29 4.73
N VAL A 626 -3.38 -9.66 4.45
CA VAL A 626 -3.25 -8.59 3.44
C VAL A 626 -3.18 -9.19 2.04
N ASN A 627 -3.93 -8.58 1.11
CA ASN A 627 -3.96 -9.02 -0.29
C ASN A 627 -2.61 -8.79 -0.99
N PHE A 628 -2.23 -9.72 -1.84
CA PHE A 628 -1.05 -9.61 -2.68
C PHE A 628 -1.21 -8.50 -3.73
N ASN A 629 -0.14 -7.77 -3.96
CA ASN A 629 -0.11 -6.75 -5.02
C ASN A 629 -0.14 -7.42 -6.41
N LYS A 630 -1.04 -6.93 -7.28
CA LYS A 630 -1.26 -7.46 -8.64
C LYS A 630 -0.74 -6.52 -9.75
N LYS A 631 0.02 -5.47 -9.41
CA LYS A 631 0.46 -4.42 -10.38
C LYS A 631 1.32 -4.97 -11.51
N SER A 632 2.21 -5.93 -11.24
CA SER A 632 3.08 -6.56 -12.26
C SER A 632 2.31 -7.17 -13.42
N ARG A 633 1.14 -7.75 -13.15
CA ARG A 633 0.25 -8.36 -14.13
C ARG A 633 -0.44 -7.33 -15.03
N SER A 634 -0.64 -6.12 -14.58
CA SER A 634 -1.35 -5.05 -15.31
C SER A 634 -0.42 -4.14 -16.12
N SER A 635 0.90 -4.31 -16.05
CA SER A 635 1.90 -3.51 -16.78
C SER A 635 1.63 -3.47 -18.28
N VAL A 636 2.03 -2.40 -18.94
CA VAL A 636 1.95 -2.28 -20.41
C VAL A 636 2.93 -3.23 -21.10
N LEU A 637 4.13 -3.33 -20.52
CA LEU A 637 5.20 -4.23 -20.94
C LEU A 637 5.39 -5.33 -19.91
N VAL A 638 5.36 -6.59 -20.35
CA VAL A 638 5.66 -7.76 -19.52
C VAL A 638 6.76 -8.60 -20.18
N LEU A 639 7.65 -9.18 -19.36
CA LEU A 639 8.86 -9.85 -19.80
C LEU A 639 8.96 -11.24 -19.17
N ASP A 640 9.37 -12.23 -19.95
CA ASP A 640 9.64 -13.59 -19.48
C ASP A 640 10.80 -14.20 -20.25
N SER A 641 11.75 -14.83 -19.54
CA SER A 641 12.99 -15.38 -20.14
C SER A 641 12.75 -16.35 -21.30
N SER A 642 11.68 -17.14 -21.27
CA SER A 642 11.37 -18.15 -22.28
C SER A 642 10.30 -17.73 -23.29
N LEU A 643 9.23 -17.04 -22.85
CA LEU A 643 8.16 -16.59 -23.72
C LEU A 643 8.53 -15.30 -24.48
N GLY A 644 9.42 -14.48 -23.92
CA GLY A 644 9.89 -13.25 -24.52
C GLY A 644 9.21 -12.00 -23.97
N ILE A 645 8.72 -11.15 -24.87
CA ILE A 645 8.16 -9.83 -24.57
C ILE A 645 6.65 -9.81 -24.82
N GLY A 646 5.88 -9.13 -23.99
CA GLY A 646 4.44 -8.88 -24.19
C GLY A 646 4.14 -7.40 -24.08
N LEU A 647 3.82 -6.73 -25.19
CA LEU A 647 3.42 -5.33 -25.24
C LEU A 647 1.93 -5.23 -25.55
N LYS A 648 1.15 -4.46 -24.78
CA LYS A 648 -0.26 -4.18 -25.08
C LYS A 648 -0.40 -3.40 -26.38
N ALA A 649 -1.39 -3.76 -27.21
CA ALA A 649 -1.68 -3.02 -28.41
C ALA A 649 -2.40 -1.69 -28.08
N ALA A 650 -1.88 -0.56 -28.54
CA ALA A 650 -2.57 0.73 -28.47
C ALA A 650 -3.72 0.75 -29.50
N ARG A 651 -4.93 1.20 -29.06
CA ARG A 651 -6.09 1.37 -29.91
C ARG A 651 -6.85 2.65 -29.51
N GLY A 652 -6.44 3.78 -30.05
CA GLY A 652 -6.94 5.08 -29.60
C GLY A 652 -6.63 5.29 -28.11
N SER A 653 -7.62 5.64 -27.31
CA SER A 653 -7.49 5.81 -25.84
C SER A 653 -7.50 4.49 -25.05
N SER A 654 -7.69 3.33 -25.68
CA SER A 654 -7.73 2.02 -25.02
C SER A 654 -6.54 1.15 -25.41
N ARG A 655 -6.19 0.19 -24.54
CA ARG A 655 -5.13 -0.81 -24.77
C ARG A 655 -5.72 -2.20 -24.85
N GLU A 656 -5.49 -2.90 -25.95
CA GLU A 656 -6.00 -4.26 -26.16
C GLU A 656 -4.94 -5.30 -25.80
N LEU A 657 -5.36 -6.32 -25.04
CA LEU A 657 -4.54 -7.47 -24.67
C LEU A 657 -4.36 -8.41 -25.89
N ASN A 658 -3.13 -8.80 -26.15
CA ASN A 658 -2.79 -9.86 -27.09
C ASN A 658 -2.39 -11.15 -26.38
N LEU A 659 -2.22 -12.22 -27.17
CA LEU A 659 -1.92 -13.56 -26.65
C LEU A 659 -0.59 -13.60 -25.86
N TYR A 660 0.50 -13.02 -26.40
CA TYR A 660 1.80 -13.01 -25.72
C TYR A 660 1.75 -12.26 -24.41
N HIS A 661 1.15 -11.06 -24.39
CA HIS A 661 0.99 -10.31 -23.16
C HIS A 661 0.18 -11.11 -22.13
N SER A 662 -0.93 -11.72 -22.54
CA SER A 662 -1.79 -12.49 -21.63
C SER A 662 -1.09 -13.74 -21.09
N ALA A 663 -0.35 -14.45 -21.92
CA ALA A 663 0.41 -15.65 -21.53
C ALA A 663 1.55 -15.31 -20.54
N ILE A 664 2.31 -14.26 -20.84
CA ILE A 664 3.42 -13.82 -20.00
C ILE A 664 2.89 -13.28 -18.67
N ALA A 665 1.83 -12.46 -18.66
CA ALA A 665 1.22 -11.94 -17.44
C ALA A 665 0.70 -13.07 -16.54
N GLU A 666 0.13 -14.12 -17.12
CA GLU A 666 -0.32 -15.32 -16.39
C GLU A 666 0.86 -16.11 -15.79
N ARG A 667 1.94 -16.26 -16.56
CA ARG A 667 3.16 -16.94 -16.09
C ARG A 667 3.86 -16.13 -14.99
N ILE A 668 3.96 -14.82 -15.13
CA ILE A 668 4.49 -13.93 -14.09
C ILE A 668 3.68 -14.11 -12.81
N TRP A 669 2.36 -14.09 -12.89
CA TRP A 669 1.51 -14.25 -11.71
C TRP A 669 1.75 -15.59 -11.00
N ARG A 670 1.84 -16.69 -11.73
CA ARG A 670 2.13 -18.01 -11.13
C ARG A 670 3.52 -18.06 -10.50
N ARG A 671 4.52 -17.44 -11.14
CA ARG A 671 5.86 -17.29 -10.53
C ARG A 671 5.82 -16.47 -9.26
N GLU A 672 5.09 -15.36 -9.24
CA GLU A 672 4.90 -14.53 -8.05
C GLU A 672 4.21 -15.28 -6.92
N ILE A 673 3.16 -16.04 -7.20
CA ILE A 673 2.49 -16.88 -6.21
C ILE A 673 3.46 -17.92 -5.64
N SER A 674 4.24 -18.57 -6.50
CA SER A 674 5.28 -19.53 -6.08
C SER A 674 6.37 -18.84 -5.22
N GLU A 675 6.83 -17.66 -5.60
CA GLU A 675 7.80 -16.88 -4.82
C GLU A 675 7.22 -16.45 -3.46
N ARG A 676 5.95 -16.02 -3.39
CA ARG A 676 5.26 -15.68 -2.12
C ARG A 676 5.12 -16.90 -1.22
N MET A 677 4.89 -18.10 -1.76
CA MET A 677 4.87 -19.32 -0.97
C MET A 677 6.25 -19.60 -0.35
N ARG A 678 7.32 -19.44 -1.13
CA ARG A 678 8.70 -19.55 -0.61
C ARG A 678 9.03 -18.42 0.37
N LEU A 679 8.51 -17.21 0.14
CA LEU A 679 8.66 -16.09 1.07
C LEU A 679 8.02 -16.40 2.44
N LEU A 680 6.84 -17.02 2.45
CA LEU A 680 6.21 -17.50 3.69
C LEU A 680 7.07 -18.57 4.37
N TYR A 681 7.63 -19.52 3.59
CA TYR A 681 8.52 -20.53 4.11
C TYR A 681 9.78 -19.91 4.77
N VAL A 682 10.40 -18.96 4.10
CA VAL A 682 11.55 -18.23 4.65
C VAL A 682 11.15 -17.53 5.94
N ALA A 683 10.02 -16.81 5.97
CA ALA A 683 9.56 -16.10 7.16
C ALA A 683 9.35 -17.04 8.36
N MET A 684 8.66 -18.16 8.16
CA MET A 684 8.36 -19.12 9.22
C MET A 684 9.63 -19.84 9.74
N THR A 685 10.61 -20.08 8.86
CA THR A 685 11.88 -20.73 9.23
C THR A 685 12.90 -19.80 9.85
N ARG A 686 12.58 -18.51 10.09
CA ARG A 686 13.48 -17.59 10.82
C ARG A 686 13.38 -17.76 12.33
N ALA A 687 12.29 -18.35 12.82
CA ALA A 687 12.08 -18.60 14.25
C ALA A 687 12.94 -19.76 14.75
N SER A 688 13.67 -19.54 15.85
CA SER A 688 14.37 -20.64 16.51
C SER A 688 13.53 -21.25 17.64
N GLU A 689 12.81 -20.46 18.43
CA GLU A 689 12.04 -20.93 19.58
C GLU A 689 10.54 -20.68 19.44
N LYS A 690 10.12 -19.47 19.05
CA LYS A 690 8.71 -19.07 18.97
C LYS A 690 8.37 -18.49 17.60
N LEU A 691 7.30 -19.01 17.01
CA LEU A 691 6.71 -18.49 15.79
C LEU A 691 5.28 -18.01 16.07
N ILE A 692 5.01 -16.73 15.97
CA ILE A 692 3.70 -16.14 16.25
C ILE A 692 3.16 -15.54 14.96
N MET A 693 2.09 -16.08 14.45
CA MET A 693 1.44 -15.68 13.19
C MET A 693 0.19 -14.86 13.50
N LEU A 694 0.02 -13.71 12.84
CA LEU A 694 -1.10 -12.79 13.05
C LEU A 694 -1.95 -12.66 11.79
N CYS A 695 -3.25 -12.89 11.93
CA CYS A 695 -4.26 -12.65 10.91
C CYS A 695 -5.30 -11.68 11.46
N SER A 696 -5.52 -10.53 10.82
CA SER A 696 -6.53 -9.57 11.23
C SER A 696 -7.63 -9.43 10.18
N PHE A 697 -8.90 -9.54 10.59
CA PHE A 697 -10.06 -9.41 9.70
C PHE A 697 -11.08 -8.42 10.25
N ARG A 698 -11.71 -7.64 9.36
CA ARG A 698 -12.84 -6.76 9.73
C ARG A 698 -14.04 -7.60 10.21
N GLU A 699 -14.33 -8.67 9.49
CA GLU A 699 -15.35 -9.67 9.82
C GLU A 699 -14.66 -11.04 9.92
N VAL A 700 -14.44 -11.49 11.14
CA VAL A 700 -13.70 -12.74 11.42
C VAL A 700 -14.36 -13.94 10.74
N GLU A 701 -15.69 -14.04 10.77
CA GLU A 701 -16.44 -15.14 10.15
C GLU A 701 -16.19 -15.23 8.64
N LYS A 702 -16.23 -14.08 7.94
CA LYS A 702 -15.92 -14.03 6.49
C LYS A 702 -14.46 -14.34 6.21
N GLY A 703 -13.55 -13.82 7.04
CA GLY A 703 -12.11 -14.08 6.93
C GLY A 703 -11.78 -15.56 7.10
N LEU A 704 -12.36 -16.19 8.11
CA LEU A 704 -12.22 -17.63 8.37
C LEU A 704 -12.91 -18.51 7.31
N GLY A 705 -13.85 -17.95 6.52
CA GLY A 705 -14.50 -18.67 5.41
C GLY A 705 -13.51 -19.24 4.39
N ALA A 706 -12.33 -18.60 4.23
CA ALA A 706 -11.24 -19.15 3.40
C ALA A 706 -10.76 -20.53 3.89
N GLY A 707 -10.81 -20.78 5.20
CA GLY A 707 -10.44 -22.08 5.79
C GLY A 707 -11.27 -23.27 5.31
N ARG A 708 -12.46 -23.03 4.76
CA ARG A 708 -13.33 -24.05 4.19
C ARG A 708 -13.03 -24.37 2.72
N ILE A 709 -12.00 -23.76 2.12
CA ILE A 709 -11.56 -24.05 0.76
C ILE A 709 -10.69 -25.33 0.79
N PRO A 710 -10.90 -26.30 -0.12
CA PRO A 710 -10.06 -27.49 -0.15
C PRO A 710 -8.63 -27.14 -0.53
N VAL A 711 -7.65 -27.80 0.08
CA VAL A 711 -6.24 -27.66 -0.25
C VAL A 711 -5.91 -28.51 -1.47
N THR A 712 -5.72 -27.87 -2.61
CA THR A 712 -5.30 -28.52 -3.87
C THR A 712 -4.28 -27.62 -4.57
N PRO A 713 -3.47 -28.14 -5.51
CA PRO A 713 -2.56 -27.29 -6.29
C PRO A 713 -3.27 -26.13 -6.99
N ASN A 714 -4.48 -26.35 -7.50
CA ASN A 714 -5.26 -25.33 -8.18
C ASN A 714 -5.71 -24.21 -7.22
N THR A 715 -6.27 -24.58 -6.05
CA THR A 715 -6.72 -23.58 -5.05
C THR A 715 -5.54 -22.84 -4.43
N CYS A 716 -4.42 -23.52 -4.20
CA CYS A 716 -3.19 -22.89 -3.73
C CYS A 716 -2.63 -21.87 -4.76
N SER A 717 -2.72 -22.17 -6.07
CA SER A 717 -2.33 -21.24 -7.13
C SER A 717 -3.25 -20.02 -7.27
N GLY A 718 -4.48 -20.13 -6.76
CA GLY A 718 -5.48 -19.07 -6.73
C GLY A 718 -5.45 -18.18 -5.49
N ALA A 719 -4.54 -18.41 -4.54
CA ALA A 719 -4.45 -17.64 -3.30
C ALA A 719 -4.15 -16.15 -3.55
N GLU A 720 -4.78 -15.30 -2.78
CA GLU A 720 -4.60 -13.85 -2.83
C GLU A 720 -3.89 -13.29 -1.58
N ARG A 721 -3.77 -14.10 -0.51
CA ARG A 721 -3.16 -13.76 0.79
C ARG A 721 -2.42 -14.97 1.34
N PHE A 722 -1.51 -14.75 2.27
CA PHE A 722 -0.87 -15.85 3.01
C PHE A 722 -1.89 -16.68 3.83
N ALA A 723 -2.89 -16.01 4.39
CA ALA A 723 -3.97 -16.66 5.12
C ALA A 723 -4.74 -17.69 4.27
N ASP A 724 -4.82 -17.51 2.95
CA ASP A 724 -5.52 -18.43 2.04
C ASP A 724 -4.79 -19.78 1.88
N TRP A 725 -3.53 -19.88 2.30
CA TRP A 725 -2.80 -21.15 2.42
C TRP A 725 -2.87 -21.72 3.83
N ILE A 726 -2.70 -20.87 4.86
CA ILE A 726 -2.58 -21.30 6.25
C ILE A 726 -3.93 -21.79 6.79
N LEU A 727 -5.00 -21.01 6.58
CA LEU A 727 -6.31 -21.32 7.15
C LEU A 727 -6.89 -22.66 6.64
N PRO A 728 -6.88 -22.98 5.32
CA PRO A 728 -7.41 -24.27 4.85
C PRO A 728 -6.68 -25.49 5.43
N VAL A 729 -5.35 -25.38 5.58
CA VAL A 729 -4.55 -26.46 6.21
C VAL A 729 -4.95 -26.63 7.68
N LEU A 730 -5.07 -25.54 8.42
CA LEU A 730 -5.45 -25.60 9.83
C LEU A 730 -6.88 -26.11 10.01
N PHE A 731 -7.84 -25.68 9.17
CA PHE A 731 -9.20 -26.18 9.20
C PHE A 731 -9.30 -27.69 8.94
N SER A 732 -8.34 -28.27 8.25
CA SER A 732 -8.23 -29.70 7.97
C SER A 732 -7.43 -30.46 9.02
N SER A 733 -7.00 -29.82 10.11
CA SER A 733 -6.15 -30.37 11.15
C SER A 733 -6.70 -30.11 12.57
N PRO A 734 -6.32 -30.91 13.59
CA PRO A 734 -6.70 -30.67 14.98
C PRO A 734 -6.20 -29.32 15.55
N SER A 735 -5.14 -28.73 14.97
CA SER A 735 -4.65 -27.41 15.34
C SER A 735 -5.68 -26.31 15.13
N GLY A 736 -6.53 -26.44 14.10
CA GLY A 736 -7.58 -25.48 13.75
C GLY A 736 -8.88 -25.63 14.53
N ASN A 737 -8.96 -26.51 15.52
CA ASN A 737 -10.19 -26.69 16.28
C ASN A 737 -10.79 -25.41 16.87
N PRO A 738 -10.02 -24.46 17.44
CA PRO A 738 -10.58 -23.20 17.90
C PRO A 738 -11.20 -22.35 16.77
N LEU A 739 -10.65 -22.43 15.56
CA LEU A 739 -11.19 -21.75 14.38
C LEU A 739 -12.48 -22.40 13.89
N ARG A 740 -12.53 -23.74 13.93
CA ARG A 740 -13.71 -24.55 13.59
C ARG A 740 -14.85 -24.31 14.58
N GLU A 741 -14.53 -24.31 15.88
CA GLU A 741 -15.49 -24.04 16.96
C GLU A 741 -16.13 -22.66 16.81
N TYR A 742 -15.32 -21.64 16.49
CA TYR A 742 -15.83 -20.29 16.25
C TYR A 742 -16.85 -20.23 15.11
N LEU A 743 -16.72 -21.09 14.09
CA LEU A 743 -17.69 -21.23 12.99
C LEU A 743 -18.75 -22.31 13.24
N GLY A 744 -18.89 -22.85 14.45
CA GLY A 744 -19.86 -23.89 14.80
C GLY A 744 -19.56 -25.25 14.16
N MET A 745 -18.33 -25.53 13.74
CA MET A 745 -17.93 -26.80 13.12
C MET A 745 -17.43 -27.79 14.17
N PRO A 746 -17.65 -29.11 13.99
CA PRO A 746 -17.17 -30.10 14.93
C PRO A 746 -15.64 -30.17 14.99
N PRO A 747 -15.06 -30.43 16.18
CA PRO A 747 -13.61 -30.56 16.33
C PRO A 747 -13.08 -31.85 15.66
N LEU A 748 -11.79 -31.79 15.27
CA LEU A 748 -11.05 -32.95 14.75
C LEU A 748 -10.19 -33.57 15.85
N SER A 749 -10.03 -34.89 15.82
CA SER A 749 -9.15 -35.64 16.73
C SER A 749 -7.73 -35.71 16.18
N GLY A 750 -6.72 -35.66 17.05
CA GLY A 750 -5.32 -35.86 16.70
C GLY A 750 -4.35 -34.88 17.40
N HIS A 751 -3.11 -34.90 16.96
CA HIS A 751 -2.04 -34.05 17.51
C HIS A 751 -2.14 -32.60 16.98
N LYS A 752 -1.86 -31.62 17.86
CA LYS A 752 -1.84 -30.20 17.54
C LYS A 752 -0.38 -29.76 17.35
N THR A 753 -0.08 -29.21 16.19
CA THR A 753 1.26 -28.70 15.85
C THR A 753 1.35 -27.18 15.97
N ILE A 754 0.21 -26.48 15.91
CA ILE A 754 0.11 -25.03 16.01
C ILE A 754 -1.00 -24.68 16.99
N LEU A 755 -0.74 -23.77 17.91
CA LEU A 755 -1.72 -23.22 18.83
C LEU A 755 -2.55 -22.15 18.10
N CYS A 756 -3.84 -22.37 17.93
CA CYS A 756 -4.73 -21.40 17.30
C CYS A 756 -5.63 -20.74 18.33
N ALA A 757 -5.85 -19.42 18.18
CA ALA A 757 -6.79 -18.66 19.00
C ALA A 757 -7.51 -17.60 18.16
N VAL A 758 -8.79 -17.33 18.53
CA VAL A 758 -9.62 -16.27 17.91
C VAL A 758 -9.88 -15.19 18.96
N HIS A 759 -9.62 -13.94 18.60
CA HIS A 759 -9.80 -12.77 19.45
C HIS A 759 -10.93 -11.90 18.86
N PRO A 760 -12.20 -12.12 19.25
CA PRO A 760 -13.36 -11.49 18.61
C PRO A 760 -13.50 -9.99 18.90
N ALA A 761 -12.83 -9.48 19.94
CA ALA A 761 -12.76 -8.05 20.23
C ALA A 761 -11.47 -7.72 20.97
N LEU A 762 -10.62 -6.90 20.34
CA LEU A 762 -9.52 -6.22 21.05
C LEU A 762 -10.09 -4.95 21.70
N ARG A 763 -10.44 -5.03 22.99
CA ARG A 763 -10.66 -3.80 23.78
C ARG A 763 -9.30 -3.36 24.30
N ALA A 764 -8.89 -2.13 23.99
CA ALA A 764 -7.67 -1.51 24.49
C ALA A 764 -7.52 -1.59 26.03
N SER A 765 -8.64 -1.65 26.75
CA SER A 765 -8.69 -1.79 28.21
C SER A 765 -8.41 -3.20 28.76
N ALA A 766 -8.48 -4.25 27.93
CA ALA A 766 -8.27 -5.62 28.42
C ALA A 766 -6.80 -6.07 28.39
N LEU A 767 -5.97 -5.43 27.55
CA LEU A 767 -4.54 -5.75 27.40
C LEU A 767 -3.65 -4.98 28.41
N GLY A 768 -4.15 -3.90 29.00
CA GLY A 768 -3.48 -3.16 30.08
C GLY A 768 -3.57 -3.80 31.49
N ALA A 769 -4.29 -4.92 31.63
CA ALA A 769 -4.60 -5.50 32.94
C ALA A 769 -3.76 -6.74 33.32
N ALA A 770 -2.76 -7.12 32.54
CA ALA A 770 -2.02 -8.35 32.73
C ALA A 770 -0.55 -8.19 33.15
N LEU A 771 -0.20 -7.16 33.91
CA LEU A 771 0.87 -7.32 34.90
C LEU A 771 0.25 -7.97 36.14
N PRO A 772 0.88 -8.97 36.72
CA PRO A 772 0.39 -9.53 37.97
C PRO A 772 0.22 -8.37 38.96
N ARG A 773 -1.02 -8.06 39.30
CA ARG A 773 -1.38 -6.95 40.20
C ARG A 773 -0.62 -7.01 41.52
N GLU A 774 -0.15 -8.19 41.89
CA GLU A 774 0.63 -8.42 43.09
C GLU A 774 2.09 -7.95 43.00
N GLU A 775 2.76 -8.09 41.85
CA GLU A 775 4.14 -7.58 41.68
C GLU A 775 4.14 -6.05 41.50
N TYR A 776 3.18 -5.49 40.77
CA TYR A 776 3.02 -4.03 40.68
C TYR A 776 2.65 -3.42 42.04
N LEU A 777 1.80 -4.08 42.83
CA LEU A 777 1.48 -3.69 44.18
C LEU A 777 2.62 -3.92 45.16
N ALA A 778 3.47 -4.91 44.98
CA ALA A 778 4.70 -5.10 45.77
C ALA A 778 5.71 -3.98 45.49
N PHE A 779 5.93 -3.61 44.22
CA PHE A 779 6.80 -2.50 43.83
C PHE A 779 6.25 -1.15 44.38
N THR A 780 4.94 -0.91 44.24
CA THR A 780 4.31 0.29 44.78
C THR A 780 4.26 0.30 46.32
N ARG A 781 4.15 -0.86 47.02
CA ARG A 781 4.24 -0.94 48.47
C ARG A 781 5.65 -0.64 48.99
N GLN A 782 6.67 -1.13 48.33
CA GLN A 782 8.06 -0.83 48.64
C GLN A 782 8.39 0.65 48.45
N ALA A 783 7.88 1.29 47.37
CA ALA A 783 8.01 2.72 47.15
C ALA A 783 7.22 3.59 48.14
N VAL A 784 6.15 3.04 48.73
CA VAL A 784 5.35 3.73 49.78
C VAL A 784 5.96 3.56 51.17
N GLU A 785 6.66 2.44 51.43
CA GLU A 785 7.39 2.21 52.70
C GLU A 785 8.64 3.08 52.83
N ASP A 786 9.24 3.53 51.72
CA ASP A 786 10.40 4.42 51.69
C ASP A 786 10.04 5.90 51.95
N GLY A 787 8.76 6.23 52.26
CA GLY A 787 8.27 7.54 52.66
C GLY A 787 7.73 8.38 51.49
N PRO A 788 6.94 9.43 51.80
CA PRO A 788 6.35 10.28 50.77
C PRO A 788 7.45 11.10 50.09
N GLY A 789 8.02 10.60 49.01
CA GLY A 789 8.94 11.36 48.19
C GLY A 789 8.23 12.52 47.48
N GLU A 790 9.02 13.48 47.09
CA GLU A 790 8.67 14.74 46.40
C GLU A 790 7.73 14.55 45.17
N TYR A 791 7.48 13.30 44.76
CA TYR A 791 6.70 12.95 43.56
C TYR A 791 5.22 12.61 43.84
N THR A 792 4.79 12.50 45.13
CA THR A 792 3.41 12.11 45.46
C THR A 792 2.39 13.18 45.03
N GLU A 793 2.75 14.44 45.12
CA GLU A 793 1.93 15.56 44.65
C GLU A 793 1.90 15.60 43.09
N LEU A 794 3.02 15.25 42.41
CA LEU A 794 3.10 15.16 40.95
C LEU A 794 2.21 14.03 40.40
N PHE A 795 2.17 12.87 41.04
CA PHE A 795 1.30 11.75 40.64
C PHE A 795 -0.18 11.95 41.01
N ALA A 796 -0.48 12.80 42.01
CA ALA A 796 -1.84 13.20 42.36
C ALA A 796 -2.37 14.33 41.47
N TRP A 797 -1.49 15.00 40.68
CA TRP A 797 -1.89 16.07 39.81
C TRP A 797 -2.79 15.55 38.68
N ARG A 798 -3.98 16.11 38.58
CA ARG A 798 -4.87 15.89 37.43
C ARG A 798 -4.93 17.18 36.64
N TYR A 799 -4.85 17.03 35.33
CA TYR A 799 -5.01 18.15 34.43
C TYR A 799 -6.35 18.83 34.67
N PRO A 800 -6.38 20.12 35.13
CA PRO A 800 -7.61 20.76 35.57
C PRO A 800 -8.63 20.98 34.44
N TYR A 801 -8.18 20.92 33.18
CA TYR A 801 -9.00 21.14 32.00
C TYR A 801 -9.22 19.85 31.22
N GLY A 802 -9.34 18.71 31.90
CA GLY A 802 -9.51 17.41 31.27
C GLY A 802 -10.74 17.30 30.36
N ALA A 803 -11.82 18.02 30.69
CA ALA A 803 -13.01 18.09 29.83
C ALA A 803 -12.74 18.79 28.49
N ASP A 804 -11.80 19.74 28.48
CA ASP A 804 -11.50 20.54 27.29
C ASP A 804 -10.64 19.77 26.27
N THR A 805 -9.94 18.74 26.74
CA THR A 805 -9.06 17.93 25.86
C THR A 805 -9.80 17.08 24.83
N VAL A 806 -11.08 16.80 25.02
CA VAL A 806 -11.93 16.04 24.11
C VAL A 806 -12.71 16.93 23.13
N LEU A 807 -12.62 18.25 23.29
CA LEU A 807 -13.29 19.18 22.40
C LEU A 807 -12.42 19.48 21.16
N PRO A 808 -13.00 19.46 19.95
CA PRO A 808 -12.27 19.89 18.77
C PRO A 808 -12.01 21.39 18.82
N SER A 809 -10.78 21.82 18.56
CA SER A 809 -10.44 23.25 18.47
C SER A 809 -11.13 23.94 17.29
N LYS A 810 -11.56 23.18 16.28
CA LYS A 810 -12.17 23.63 15.05
C LYS A 810 -13.19 22.59 14.58
N ILE A 811 -14.35 23.05 14.11
CA ILE A 811 -15.41 22.18 13.59
C ILE A 811 -16.15 22.87 12.43
N SER A 812 -16.55 22.12 11.41
CA SER A 812 -17.41 22.67 10.35
C SER A 812 -18.89 22.59 10.72
N VAL A 813 -19.70 23.48 10.14
CA VAL A 813 -21.15 23.44 10.33
C VAL A 813 -21.73 22.10 9.87
N SER A 814 -21.19 21.53 8.81
CA SER A 814 -21.62 20.22 8.28
C SER A 814 -21.34 19.06 9.26
N GLN A 815 -20.19 19.08 9.95
CA GLN A 815 -19.85 18.10 10.97
C GLN A 815 -20.73 18.21 12.23
N LEU A 816 -21.15 19.42 12.59
CA LEU A 816 -22.06 19.67 13.70
C LEU A 816 -23.49 19.21 13.49
N ILE A 817 -23.93 19.20 12.24
CA ILE A 817 -25.30 18.85 11.87
C ILE A 817 -25.43 17.34 11.62
N GLY A 818 -24.33 16.63 11.53
CA GLY A 818 -24.08 15.23 11.19
C GLY A 818 -25.08 14.17 11.62
N ASN A 819 -26.30 14.31 11.12
CA ASN A 819 -27.21 13.22 10.87
C ASN A 819 -27.63 13.33 9.39
N LEU A 820 -26.94 12.56 8.55
CA LEU A 820 -27.56 12.18 7.28
C LEU A 820 -28.90 11.53 7.61
N PRO A 821 -30.02 11.97 7.04
CA PRO A 821 -31.30 11.34 7.29
C PRO A 821 -31.16 9.85 6.92
N GLU A 822 -31.58 8.95 7.81
CA GLU A 822 -31.76 7.54 7.49
C GLU A 822 -32.68 7.45 6.26
N LEU A 823 -32.09 7.21 5.11
CA LEU A 823 -32.81 6.89 3.88
C LEU A 823 -33.48 5.54 4.12
N GLY A 824 -34.81 5.59 4.37
CA GLY A 824 -35.59 4.41 4.60
C GLY A 824 -35.45 3.41 3.47
N GLN A 825 -35.20 2.16 3.82
CA GLN A 825 -35.49 0.89 3.12
C GLN A 825 -35.30 0.86 1.59
N TYR A 826 -34.06 1.14 1.12
CA TYR A 826 -33.65 0.70 -0.20
C TYR A 826 -32.57 -0.41 -0.08
N PRO A 827 -32.54 -1.38 -1.02
CA PRO A 827 -31.51 -2.41 -1.05
C PRO A 827 -30.10 -1.80 -1.14
N ASP A 828 -29.11 -2.41 -0.47
CA ASP A 828 -27.74 -1.87 -0.32
C ASP A 828 -27.04 -1.53 -1.67
N PHE A 829 -27.35 -2.26 -2.74
CA PHE A 829 -26.83 -1.97 -4.09
C PHE A 829 -27.40 -0.70 -4.74
N MET A 830 -28.52 -0.18 -4.25
CA MET A 830 -29.12 1.09 -4.71
C MET A 830 -28.70 2.27 -3.83
N ARG A 831 -28.27 2.04 -2.59
CA ARG A 831 -27.87 3.11 -1.66
C ARG A 831 -26.62 3.85 -2.16
N ASP A 832 -25.57 3.14 -2.53
CA ASP A 832 -24.30 3.74 -2.94
C ASP A 832 -24.44 4.56 -4.22
N SER A 833 -25.17 4.06 -5.22
CA SER A 833 -25.37 4.77 -6.49
C SER A 833 -26.31 5.98 -6.38
N MET A 834 -27.26 6.00 -5.43
CA MET A 834 -28.16 7.13 -5.22
C MET A 834 -27.52 8.21 -4.34
N ALA A 835 -26.72 7.83 -3.32
CA ALA A 835 -25.97 8.76 -2.48
C ALA A 835 -24.91 9.51 -3.29
N GLU A 836 -24.10 8.82 -4.10
CA GLU A 836 -23.12 9.44 -5.00
C GLU A 836 -23.78 10.39 -6.01
N ARG A 837 -24.93 10.00 -6.59
CA ARG A 837 -25.66 10.85 -7.54
C ARG A 837 -26.30 12.07 -6.87
N ALA A 838 -26.72 11.96 -5.62
CA ALA A 838 -27.30 13.07 -4.86
C ALA A 838 -26.22 14.09 -4.47
N VAL A 839 -25.07 13.63 -3.97
CA VAL A 839 -23.92 14.47 -3.62
C VAL A 839 -23.36 15.17 -4.88
N SER A 840 -23.17 14.45 -5.97
CA SER A 840 -22.68 15.00 -7.23
C SER A 840 -23.63 16.06 -7.82
N ARG A 841 -24.96 15.85 -7.77
CA ARG A 841 -25.95 16.85 -8.18
C ARG A 841 -25.98 18.07 -7.26
N GLY A 842 -25.82 17.87 -5.95
CA GLY A 842 -25.74 18.96 -4.98
C GLY A 842 -24.61 19.91 -5.33
N THR A 843 -23.41 19.38 -5.43
CA THR A 843 -22.20 20.14 -5.75
C THR A 843 -22.29 20.84 -7.11
N ALA A 844 -22.85 20.18 -8.12
CA ALA A 844 -23.02 20.76 -9.45
C ALA A 844 -24.01 21.95 -9.47
N ALA A 845 -25.13 21.84 -8.74
CA ALA A 845 -26.13 22.90 -8.65
C ALA A 845 -25.59 24.13 -7.91
N HIS A 846 -24.83 23.94 -6.81
CA HIS A 846 -24.17 25.03 -6.09
C HIS A 846 -23.13 25.75 -6.99
N LYS A 847 -22.28 25.00 -7.70
CA LYS A 847 -21.34 25.59 -8.67
C LYS A 847 -22.03 26.41 -9.77
N LEU A 848 -23.19 25.96 -10.26
CA LEU A 848 -23.95 26.73 -11.22
C LEU A 848 -24.49 28.02 -10.59
N MET A 849 -25.09 27.97 -9.40
CA MET A 849 -25.59 29.12 -8.69
C MET A 849 -24.52 30.13 -8.32
N GLU A 850 -23.31 29.66 -8.05
CA GLU A 850 -22.10 30.47 -7.81
C GLU A 850 -21.71 31.29 -9.07
N HIS A 851 -21.70 30.64 -10.25
CA HIS A 851 -21.14 31.21 -11.47
C HIS A 851 -22.14 31.96 -12.33
N LEU A 852 -23.46 31.73 -12.14
CA LEU A 852 -24.48 32.47 -12.89
C LEU A 852 -24.42 33.97 -12.57
N PRO A 853 -24.43 34.88 -13.57
CA PRO A 853 -24.50 36.32 -13.31
C PRO A 853 -25.75 36.71 -12.48
N ILE A 854 -25.66 37.78 -11.68
CA ILE A 854 -26.80 38.27 -10.90
C ILE A 854 -27.69 39.07 -11.85
N ALA A 855 -28.53 38.40 -12.65
CA ALA A 855 -29.38 38.96 -13.66
C ALA A 855 -30.61 38.08 -13.86
N LYS A 856 -31.61 38.57 -14.59
CA LYS A 856 -32.73 37.70 -15.05
C LYS A 856 -32.19 36.70 -16.09
N HIS A 857 -32.49 35.44 -15.85
CA HIS A 857 -32.06 34.37 -16.73
C HIS A 857 -33.16 33.80 -17.58
N THR A 858 -32.80 33.34 -18.79
CA THR A 858 -33.61 32.51 -19.67
C THR A 858 -33.07 31.09 -19.66
N PHE A 859 -33.85 30.13 -20.12
CA PHE A 859 -33.40 28.76 -20.27
C PHE A 859 -32.11 28.64 -21.13
N ALA A 860 -32.04 29.48 -22.19
CA ALA A 860 -30.86 29.54 -23.04
C ALA A 860 -29.61 30.07 -22.31
N SER A 861 -29.75 31.09 -21.45
CA SER A 861 -28.60 31.65 -20.71
C SER A 861 -28.09 30.69 -19.62
N VAL A 862 -28.96 29.95 -18.94
CA VAL A 862 -28.58 28.92 -17.96
C VAL A 862 -27.83 27.77 -18.65
N ASN A 863 -28.37 27.30 -19.78
CA ASN A 863 -27.70 26.24 -20.55
C ASN A 863 -26.34 26.69 -21.16
N ALA A 864 -26.22 27.97 -21.55
CA ALA A 864 -24.94 28.51 -21.99
C ALA A 864 -23.88 28.49 -20.88
N CYS A 865 -24.28 28.88 -19.66
CA CYS A 865 -23.41 28.83 -18.50
C CYS A 865 -23.03 27.37 -18.14
N LEU A 866 -23.99 26.44 -18.17
CA LEU A 866 -23.74 25.01 -17.96
C LEU A 866 -22.73 24.45 -18.97
N LYS A 867 -22.88 24.85 -20.25
CA LYS A 867 -21.94 24.45 -21.29
C LYS A 867 -20.53 25.02 -21.04
N GLU A 868 -20.46 26.31 -20.67
CA GLU A 868 -19.19 26.97 -20.36
C GLU A 868 -18.48 26.28 -19.18
N LEU A 869 -19.17 25.96 -18.10
CA LEU A 869 -18.64 25.23 -16.94
C LEU A 869 -18.19 23.81 -17.31
N THR A 870 -18.90 23.18 -18.26
CA THR A 870 -18.53 21.85 -18.77
C THR A 870 -17.30 21.93 -19.67
N ASP A 871 -17.21 22.92 -20.53
CA ASP A 871 -16.09 23.14 -21.44
C ASP A 871 -14.81 23.52 -20.67
N ARG A 872 -14.94 24.21 -19.55
CA ARG A 872 -13.84 24.51 -18.61
C ARG A 872 -13.44 23.34 -17.71
N GLY A 873 -14.17 22.23 -17.73
CA GLY A 873 -13.93 21.08 -16.87
C GLY A 873 -14.35 21.27 -15.40
N THR A 874 -15.08 22.34 -15.08
CA THR A 874 -15.61 22.61 -13.73
C THR A 874 -16.76 21.67 -13.39
N LEU A 875 -17.53 21.26 -14.40
CA LEU A 875 -18.59 20.25 -14.32
C LEU A 875 -18.38 19.16 -15.37
N THR A 876 -18.72 17.95 -15.05
CA THR A 876 -18.82 16.88 -16.04
C THR A 876 -20.13 16.97 -16.82
N LYS A 877 -20.20 16.41 -18.03
CA LYS A 877 -21.44 16.36 -18.82
C LYS A 877 -22.60 15.70 -18.07
N LYS A 878 -22.28 14.67 -17.30
CA LYS A 878 -23.28 13.91 -16.52
C LYS A 878 -23.83 14.70 -15.33
N GLU A 879 -23.02 15.54 -14.71
CA GLU A 879 -23.42 16.46 -13.64
C GLU A 879 -24.30 17.58 -14.19
N ALA A 880 -23.96 18.15 -15.35
CA ALA A 880 -24.73 19.20 -16.00
C ALA A 880 -26.11 18.71 -16.43
N GLU A 881 -26.25 17.48 -16.92
CA GLU A 881 -27.54 16.87 -17.30
C GLU A 881 -28.50 16.66 -16.11
N GLY A 882 -27.97 16.60 -14.87
CA GLY A 882 -28.73 16.41 -13.63
C GLY A 882 -29.40 17.69 -13.07
N ILE A 883 -29.13 18.85 -13.63
CA ILE A 883 -29.58 20.16 -13.09
C ILE A 883 -30.92 20.57 -13.64
N TYR A 884 -31.83 21.01 -12.76
CA TYR A 884 -33.17 21.50 -13.12
C TYR A 884 -33.13 22.97 -13.57
N ALA A 885 -32.64 23.23 -14.79
CA ALA A 885 -32.50 24.58 -15.33
C ALA A 885 -33.81 25.43 -15.30
N ALA A 886 -34.96 24.82 -15.45
CA ALA A 886 -36.27 25.49 -15.36
C ALA A 886 -36.51 26.10 -13.97
N ASN A 887 -36.20 25.39 -12.89
CA ASN A 887 -36.37 25.88 -11.52
C ASN A 887 -35.45 27.05 -11.22
N ILE A 888 -34.23 27.04 -11.79
CA ILE A 888 -33.26 28.14 -11.64
C ILE A 888 -33.75 29.40 -12.37
N VAL A 889 -34.30 29.27 -13.59
CA VAL A 889 -34.89 30.37 -14.32
C VAL A 889 -36.10 30.96 -13.54
N ASP A 890 -36.93 30.10 -12.98
CA ASP A 890 -38.10 30.52 -12.20
C ASP A 890 -37.69 31.25 -10.91
N PHE A 891 -36.62 30.77 -10.23
CA PHE A 891 -36.03 31.43 -9.05
C PHE A 891 -35.66 32.89 -9.34
N PHE A 892 -34.88 33.16 -10.41
CA PHE A 892 -34.48 34.51 -10.77
C PHE A 892 -35.59 35.41 -11.33
N SER A 893 -36.74 34.83 -11.73
CA SER A 893 -37.85 35.58 -12.32
C SER A 893 -38.91 36.01 -11.31
N LYS A 894 -39.03 35.33 -10.16
CA LYS A 894 -40.10 35.51 -9.18
C LYS A 894 -39.60 35.45 -7.74
N GLY A 895 -40.41 35.94 -6.80
CA GLY A 895 -40.22 35.75 -5.36
C GLY A 895 -38.85 36.22 -4.84
N LEU A 896 -38.14 35.30 -4.18
CA LEU A 896 -36.89 35.57 -3.48
C LEU A 896 -35.74 36.00 -4.42
N GLY A 897 -35.63 35.37 -5.57
CA GLY A 897 -34.61 35.71 -6.55
C GLY A 897 -34.82 37.11 -7.14
N SER A 898 -36.06 37.55 -7.35
CA SER A 898 -36.34 38.92 -7.84
C SER A 898 -36.03 39.98 -6.76
N ARG A 899 -36.19 39.65 -5.46
CA ARG A 899 -35.75 40.51 -4.34
C ARG A 899 -34.23 40.62 -4.30
N MET A 900 -33.53 39.51 -4.51
CA MET A 900 -32.05 39.44 -4.59
C MET A 900 -31.51 40.33 -5.73
N LEU A 901 -32.18 40.29 -6.92
CA LEU A 901 -31.81 41.13 -8.06
C LEU A 901 -31.96 42.63 -7.82
N ALA A 902 -32.83 43.02 -6.91
CA ALA A 902 -33.07 44.41 -6.51
C ALA A 902 -32.15 44.89 -5.39
N SER A 903 -31.35 44.01 -4.81
CA SER A 903 -30.50 44.32 -3.70
C SER A 903 -29.23 45.11 -4.12
N PRO A 904 -28.81 46.10 -3.32
CA PRO A 904 -27.56 46.82 -3.56
C PRO A 904 -26.30 46.00 -3.32
N ARG A 905 -26.43 44.89 -2.58
CA ARG A 905 -25.32 44.01 -2.22
C ARG A 905 -25.76 42.56 -2.10
N VAL A 906 -25.14 41.71 -2.86
CA VAL A 906 -25.33 40.24 -2.84
C VAL A 906 -23.99 39.58 -2.70
N GLU A 907 -23.87 38.69 -1.71
CA GLU A 907 -22.70 37.86 -1.49
C GLU A 907 -23.05 36.38 -1.76
N ARG A 908 -22.14 35.63 -2.38
CA ARG A 908 -22.33 34.20 -2.70
C ARG A 908 -21.10 33.45 -2.25
N GLU A 909 -21.27 32.20 -1.82
CA GLU A 909 -20.21 31.34 -1.32
C GLU A 909 -19.33 32.06 -0.27
N LEU A 910 -20.00 32.77 0.68
CA LEU A 910 -19.33 33.56 1.70
C LEU A 910 -18.74 32.63 2.75
N ALA A 911 -17.44 32.39 2.67
CA ALA A 911 -16.71 31.60 3.68
C ALA A 911 -16.57 32.38 4.99
N PHE A 912 -16.79 31.73 6.10
CA PHE A 912 -16.67 32.31 7.43
C PHE A 912 -15.94 31.44 8.44
N ASN A 913 -15.31 32.11 9.41
CA ASN A 913 -14.77 31.53 10.63
C ASN A 913 -15.36 32.30 11.80
N HIS A 914 -16.12 31.60 12.64
CA HIS A 914 -16.85 32.21 13.75
C HIS A 914 -16.47 31.55 15.05
N ARG A 915 -16.21 32.33 16.12
CA ARG A 915 -15.97 31.79 17.44
C ARG A 915 -17.28 31.52 18.14
N VAL A 916 -17.45 30.29 18.60
CA VAL A 916 -18.63 29.90 19.36
C VAL A 916 -18.18 29.26 20.68
N LYS A 917 -18.98 29.48 21.75
CA LYS A 917 -18.72 28.78 23.03
C LYS A 917 -19.00 27.28 22.83
N ALA A 918 -18.14 26.42 23.36
CA ALA A 918 -18.28 24.97 23.23
C ALA A 918 -19.63 24.50 23.83
N ASN A 919 -20.07 25.05 24.94
CA ASN A 919 -21.35 24.74 25.60
C ASN A 919 -22.60 25.14 24.78
N SER A 920 -22.46 26.03 23.77
CA SER A 920 -23.57 26.37 22.85
C SER A 920 -23.76 25.36 21.75
N VAL A 921 -22.78 24.48 21.54
CA VAL A 921 -22.70 23.57 20.38
C VAL A 921 -22.63 22.10 20.83
N PHE A 922 -21.94 21.83 21.92
CA PHE A 922 -21.79 20.52 22.56
C PHE A 922 -22.42 20.55 23.97
N ASP A 923 -22.84 19.40 24.43
CA ASP A 923 -23.25 19.21 25.84
C ASP A 923 -21.99 19.04 26.71
N ALA A 924 -21.27 20.15 26.89
CA ALA A 924 -20.01 20.22 27.63
C ALA A 924 -20.06 21.35 28.67
N ASP A 925 -19.68 21.04 29.90
CA ASP A 925 -19.59 22.00 31.00
C ASP A 925 -18.22 22.71 30.95
N THR A 926 -18.06 23.59 29.98
CA THR A 926 -16.85 24.38 29.78
C THR A 926 -17.14 25.74 29.15
N ASP A 927 -16.35 26.73 29.49
CA ASP A 927 -16.39 28.06 28.88
C ASP A 927 -15.45 28.24 27.68
N GLU A 928 -14.79 27.16 27.28
CA GLU A 928 -13.88 27.18 26.12
C GLU A 928 -14.61 27.56 24.81
N THR A 929 -13.86 28.17 23.91
CA THR A 929 -14.34 28.59 22.60
C THR A 929 -13.73 27.72 21.48
N LEU A 930 -14.53 27.35 20.51
CA LEU A 930 -14.11 26.64 19.33
C LEU A 930 -14.36 27.46 18.06
N LEU A 931 -13.61 27.15 17.04
CA LEU A 931 -13.74 27.81 15.75
C LEU A 931 -14.74 27.04 14.88
N LEU A 932 -15.89 27.68 14.60
CA LEU A 932 -16.88 27.16 13.68
C LEU A 932 -16.59 27.69 12.27
N GLN A 933 -16.47 26.79 11.30
CA GLN A 933 -16.25 27.13 9.89
C GLN A 933 -17.45 26.75 9.05
N GLY A 934 -17.74 27.58 8.02
CA GLY A 934 -18.79 27.29 7.06
C GLY A 934 -18.70 28.19 5.85
N ILE A 935 -19.56 27.88 4.87
CA ILE A 935 -19.76 28.67 3.68
C ILE A 935 -21.26 28.97 3.59
N ILE A 936 -21.64 30.23 3.46
CA ILE A 936 -23.01 30.68 3.25
C ILE A 936 -23.24 30.75 1.74
N ASP A 937 -24.18 29.98 1.22
CA ASP A 937 -24.45 29.88 -0.20
C ASP A 937 -24.78 31.21 -0.83
N CYS A 938 -25.69 31.96 -0.21
CA CYS A 938 -26.07 33.28 -0.69
C CYS A 938 -26.66 34.14 0.42
N CYS A 939 -26.32 35.42 0.45
CA CYS A 939 -27.00 36.41 1.26
C CYS A 939 -27.05 37.77 0.54
N PHE A 940 -28.12 38.56 0.78
CA PHE A 940 -28.29 39.86 0.17
C PHE A 940 -28.90 40.86 1.14
N ILE A 941 -28.67 42.17 0.91
CA ILE A 941 -29.20 43.24 1.76
C ILE A 941 -30.53 43.76 1.21
N GLU A 942 -31.52 43.84 2.09
CA GLU A 942 -32.82 44.45 1.77
C GLU A 942 -33.29 45.28 2.96
N GLY A 943 -33.52 46.55 2.74
CA GLY A 943 -33.94 47.48 3.83
C GLY A 943 -32.86 47.70 4.90
N GLY A 944 -31.58 47.44 4.62
CA GLY A 944 -30.49 47.59 5.58
C GLY A 944 -30.19 46.36 6.43
N GLU A 945 -30.92 45.27 6.20
CA GLU A 945 -30.77 43.98 6.90
C GLU A 945 -30.43 42.86 5.93
N TRP A 946 -29.81 41.77 6.41
CA TRP A 946 -29.49 40.59 5.60
C TRP A 946 -30.70 39.68 5.42
N VAL A 947 -30.82 39.13 4.21
CA VAL A 947 -31.67 37.99 3.87
C VAL A 947 -30.74 36.86 3.49
N LEU A 948 -30.78 35.74 4.22
CA LEU A 948 -29.92 34.59 4.04
C LEU A 948 -30.70 33.52 3.25
N ILE A 949 -30.01 32.92 2.25
CA ILE A 949 -30.52 31.82 1.43
C ILE A 949 -29.50 30.68 1.46
N ASP A 950 -29.99 29.48 1.73
CA ASP A 950 -29.23 28.25 1.62
C ASP A 950 -29.90 27.35 0.57
N TYR A 951 -29.13 26.90 -0.42
CA TYR A 951 -29.60 26.08 -1.52
C TYR A 951 -29.56 24.60 -1.18
N LYS A 952 -30.66 23.88 -1.44
CA LYS A 952 -30.74 22.44 -1.19
C LYS A 952 -31.24 21.68 -2.40
N THR A 953 -30.59 20.54 -2.66
CA THR A 953 -30.96 19.62 -3.76
C THR A 953 -31.68 18.37 -3.30
N ASP A 954 -32.05 18.33 -2.02
CA ASP A 954 -32.72 17.20 -1.38
C ASP A 954 -33.95 16.76 -2.17
N TYR A 955 -34.24 15.47 -2.12
CA TYR A 955 -35.50 14.94 -2.64
C TYR A 955 -36.65 15.37 -1.75
N VAL A 956 -37.63 16.06 -2.34
CA VAL A 956 -38.80 16.57 -1.63
C VAL A 956 -40.05 15.77 -2.01
N PRO A 957 -40.57 14.94 -1.08
CA PRO A 957 -41.88 14.29 -1.31
C PRO A 957 -42.99 15.32 -1.46
N LYS A 958 -43.97 15.02 -2.33
CA LYS A 958 -45.07 15.95 -2.66
C LYS A 958 -45.77 16.46 -1.40
N GLY A 959 -45.82 17.80 -1.21
CA GLY A 959 -46.44 18.48 -0.06
C GLY A 959 -45.59 18.53 1.24
N ARG A 960 -44.31 18.08 1.23
CA ARG A 960 -43.44 18.08 2.43
C ARG A 960 -42.26 19.06 2.38
N ALA A 961 -42.33 20.05 1.49
CA ALA A 961 -41.25 21.05 1.35
C ALA A 961 -40.91 21.74 2.68
N LYS A 962 -41.91 22.06 3.49
CA LYS A 962 -41.72 22.72 4.80
C LYS A 962 -41.01 21.81 5.81
N GLU A 963 -41.30 20.50 5.84
CA GLU A 963 -40.61 19.55 6.73
C GLU A 963 -39.12 19.41 6.36
N VAL A 964 -38.85 19.27 5.06
CA VAL A 964 -37.50 19.18 4.54
C VAL A 964 -36.71 20.47 4.84
N ALA A 965 -37.29 21.63 4.62
CA ALA A 965 -36.66 22.91 4.93
C ALA A 965 -36.38 23.07 6.44
N MET A 966 -37.30 22.64 7.30
CA MET A 966 -37.15 22.74 8.76
C MET A 966 -36.05 21.81 9.32
N SER A 967 -35.71 20.71 8.65
CA SER A 967 -34.58 19.85 9.05
C SER A 967 -33.24 20.59 8.98
N HIS A 968 -33.12 21.62 8.16
CA HIS A 968 -31.94 22.46 8.02
C HIS A 968 -31.95 23.72 8.93
N ALA A 969 -32.93 23.87 9.80
CA ALA A 969 -33.07 25.05 10.66
C ALA A 969 -31.86 25.29 11.61
N LYS A 970 -31.20 24.21 12.06
CA LYS A 970 -29.97 24.30 12.90
C LYS A 970 -28.83 24.93 12.11
N GLN A 971 -28.66 24.57 10.84
CA GLN A 971 -27.64 25.12 9.96
C GLN A 971 -27.84 26.62 9.76
N LEU A 972 -29.05 27.01 9.41
CA LEU A 972 -29.40 28.41 9.18
C LEU A 972 -29.20 29.28 10.44
N ARG A 973 -29.48 28.76 11.64
CA ARG A 973 -29.22 29.49 12.90
C ARG A 973 -27.72 29.77 13.09
N LEU A 974 -26.87 28.81 12.78
CA LEU A 974 -25.42 28.98 12.87
C LEU A 974 -24.91 29.96 11.82
N TYR A 975 -25.44 29.91 10.60
CA TYR A 975 -25.13 30.85 9.53
C TYR A 975 -25.59 32.27 9.86
N LYS A 976 -26.79 32.42 10.41
CA LYS A 976 -27.32 33.70 10.89
C LYS A 976 -26.39 34.33 11.93
N SER A 977 -26.06 33.57 12.99
CA SER A 977 -25.19 34.05 14.07
C SER A 977 -23.81 34.47 13.53
N ALA A 978 -23.24 33.68 12.64
CA ALA A 978 -21.97 33.99 12.01
C ALA A 978 -22.03 35.25 11.15
N LEU A 979 -23.09 35.40 10.32
CA LEU A 979 -23.24 36.54 9.44
C LEU A 979 -23.48 37.84 10.20
N GLU A 980 -24.32 37.83 11.25
CA GLU A 980 -24.60 38.98 12.13
C GLU A 980 -23.34 39.44 12.87
N GLU A 981 -22.54 38.52 13.42
CA GLU A 981 -21.32 38.89 14.13
C GLU A 981 -20.22 39.39 13.17
N LEU A 982 -20.05 38.77 12.02
CA LEU A 982 -19.05 39.17 11.05
C LEU A 982 -19.33 40.52 10.39
N THR A 983 -20.59 40.84 10.19
CA THR A 983 -20.99 42.06 9.44
C THR A 983 -21.52 43.19 10.32
N GLY A 984 -21.94 42.89 11.55
CA GLY A 984 -22.63 43.84 12.44
C GLY A 984 -24.01 44.25 11.96
N ILE A 985 -24.55 43.56 10.92
CA ILE A 985 -25.87 43.83 10.33
C ILE A 985 -26.81 42.68 10.68
N PRO A 986 -28.02 42.95 11.18
CA PRO A 986 -28.94 41.87 11.53
C PRO A 986 -29.45 41.10 10.32
N VAL A 987 -29.80 39.83 10.52
CA VAL A 987 -30.42 38.96 9.53
C VAL A 987 -31.92 38.89 9.83
N LYS A 988 -32.73 39.47 8.96
CA LYS A 988 -34.18 39.51 9.13
C LYS A 988 -34.93 38.25 8.70
N GLU A 989 -34.40 37.53 7.70
CA GLU A 989 -35.03 36.35 7.13
C GLU A 989 -34.00 35.30 6.77
N CYS A 990 -34.30 34.02 7.05
CA CYS A 990 -33.51 32.86 6.66
C CYS A 990 -34.36 31.90 5.81
N TRP A 991 -33.94 31.65 4.58
CA TRP A 991 -34.66 30.86 3.60
C TRP A 991 -33.90 29.61 3.19
N ILE A 992 -34.63 28.51 3.00
CA ILE A 992 -34.18 27.35 2.24
C ILE A 992 -34.82 27.42 0.86
N HIS A 993 -33.99 27.38 -0.18
CA HIS A 993 -34.47 27.25 -1.54
C HIS A 993 -34.20 25.84 -2.08
N LEU A 994 -35.27 25.10 -2.33
CA LEU A 994 -35.23 23.71 -2.79
C LEU A 994 -35.09 23.68 -4.31
N LEU A 995 -33.88 23.52 -4.83
CA LEU A 995 -33.58 23.53 -6.26
C LEU A 995 -34.27 22.40 -7.03
N SER A 996 -34.62 21.30 -6.36
CA SER A 996 -35.33 20.17 -6.97
C SER A 996 -36.81 20.50 -7.31
N THR A 997 -37.47 21.31 -6.49
CA THR A 997 -38.89 21.70 -6.68
C THR A 997 -39.09 23.15 -7.13
N GLY A 998 -38.10 24.03 -6.95
CA GLY A 998 -38.19 25.47 -7.18
C GLY A 998 -38.87 26.23 -6.06
N GLU A 999 -39.20 25.57 -4.92
CA GLU A 999 -39.93 26.21 -3.82
C GLU A 999 -38.93 26.88 -2.84
N SER A 1000 -39.29 28.11 -2.40
CA SER A 1000 -38.55 28.80 -1.32
C SER A 1000 -39.36 28.74 -0.02
N VAL A 1001 -38.76 28.28 1.06
CA VAL A 1001 -39.42 28.14 2.36
C VAL A 1001 -38.72 29.04 3.39
N LEU A 1002 -39.49 29.91 4.03
CA LEU A 1002 -39.00 30.71 5.16
C LEU A 1002 -38.88 29.81 6.38
N VAL A 1003 -37.71 29.78 6.97
CA VAL A 1003 -37.41 28.94 8.14
C VAL A 1003 -37.33 29.76 9.42
N GLN A 1004 -36.81 31.00 9.33
CA GLN A 1004 -36.74 31.96 10.45
C GLN A 1004 -36.91 33.41 9.95
#